data_100be7fb3e85d158596e857e35206b1e
#
_entry.id   100be7fb3e85d158596e857e35206b1e
#
_cell.length_a   1.000
_cell.length_b   1.000
_cell.length_c   1.000
_cell.angle_alpha   90.00
_cell.angle_beta   90.00
_cell.angle_gamma   90.00
#
_symmetry.space_group_name_H-M   'P 1'
#
loop_
_entity.id
_entity.type
_entity.pdbx_description
1 polymer ?
#
loop_
_entity_poly.entity_id
_entity_poly.type
_entity_poly.pdbx_seq_one_letter_code
_entity_poly.pdbx_strand_id
1 'polypeptide(L)'
;MKINYSLRYLWRNRGNSVTRLVSLALGLIVALLICSYVGINLSYGRFFPDRERVYQVFMKSSMADFSSQGMLEPMAFTLAEEVPSIEMTTNLLKESVQVNMGNDAIKSRRLKVSSDFFKVLDFGVISGDVERVLSNEGLANNEVMISERLSDKVFGKNDPLGKIITINEEEHVVAGVFNTPPVTNPIVDFDIVSWLKFDPQTLDWNGGDNYPTYIKLNKGATIDELETQFESLIEHHEMLQFMMQMLHAEFFFVPIEDSYYVVDDSTRTTQVIYGVLAVLALLVGTLNYVLLTLSSLASRSRTIAMLRCSGASRGDIFRMLLSETFIMIVASILLAAFLLLCLSNQIYQLLGYHLNELFALERIWIPALVCIVSFLLAGLIPAVLYSRVNLEYAFKRGSDNRTWWKRILLFVQVACTTAVVCFLLVTAQQSKYVLKADVGYKYDNVITMEYSATQSQHSALRDEIGKLPFVQSVGLSVQYPINGYMGSPVIDVEKEEIMFLCRYECFDENYIETMQMEIIRGRNFNEQDGTKKAIVNEKFVHQHGWDLNSAVGKYFFQNGGWVQVIGVIKDFSQGLGIILPLAVYRPEHFLNQMSAQDAMLQYNIRLDKLSSENIKALDNAIKKHYHSDSEYTLLSYADKVKSQFTYRDDMRNNVLVISLVTLLISLIGLVGYLGNEMSRRRKEIAIRKVNGATSVQVLSLLGLNLLWVIVPAIITGVVGAVWGGLRYIDMLETMCEPLASWTFILGAGIVLLIIYVILVVRTWKTANSNPIEMIKIE
;
A
#
# COMPACT_ATOMS: atom_id res chain seq x y z
N MET A 1 9.88 10.25 -47.81
CA MET A 1 10.36 8.98 -48.39
C MET A 1 10.75 7.93 -47.33
N LYS A 2 11.35 8.30 -46.20
CA LYS A 2 11.86 7.38 -45.16
C LYS A 2 10.76 6.68 -44.32
N ILE A 3 9.66 7.36 -43.96
CA ILE A 3 8.55 6.80 -43.17
C ILE A 3 7.80 5.72 -43.95
N ASN A 4 7.50 5.95 -45.23
CA ASN A 4 6.84 4.97 -46.09
C ASN A 4 7.63 3.67 -46.25
N TYR A 5 8.96 3.76 -46.26
CA TYR A 5 9.82 2.57 -46.31
C TYR A 5 9.76 1.80 -45.00
N SER A 6 9.83 2.49 -43.85
CA SER A 6 9.70 1.86 -42.52
C SER A 6 8.36 1.14 -42.36
N LEU A 7 7.25 1.77 -42.75
CA LEU A 7 5.91 1.18 -42.70
C LEU A 7 5.80 -0.06 -43.60
N ARG A 8 6.29 -0.02 -44.86
CA ARG A 8 6.27 -1.17 -45.75
C ARG A 8 7.12 -2.33 -45.20
N TYR A 9 8.25 -2.05 -44.59
CA TYR A 9 9.08 -3.07 -43.97
C TYR A 9 8.40 -3.74 -42.77
N LEU A 10 7.80 -2.98 -41.88
CA LEU A 10 7.07 -3.49 -40.73
C LEU A 10 5.90 -4.37 -41.18
N TRP A 11 5.18 -3.96 -42.21
CA TRP A 11 4.06 -4.71 -42.79
C TRP A 11 4.49 -6.02 -43.46
N ARG A 12 5.63 -6.03 -44.18
CA ARG A 12 6.16 -7.24 -44.80
C ARG A 12 6.67 -8.27 -43.79
N ASN A 13 7.09 -7.84 -42.59
CA ASN A 13 7.59 -8.68 -41.52
C ASN A 13 6.61 -8.79 -40.34
N ARG A 14 5.31 -8.99 -40.63
CA ARG A 14 4.21 -8.92 -39.65
C ARG A 14 4.48 -9.70 -38.36
N GLY A 15 4.91 -10.97 -38.44
CA GLY A 15 5.12 -11.81 -37.26
C GLY A 15 6.13 -11.23 -36.26
N ASN A 16 7.31 -10.81 -36.75
CA ASN A 16 8.32 -10.18 -35.88
C ASN A 16 7.91 -8.80 -35.40
N SER A 17 7.17 -8.03 -36.22
CA SER A 17 6.71 -6.69 -35.85
C SER A 17 5.63 -6.75 -34.77
N VAL A 18 4.66 -7.66 -34.87
CA VAL A 18 3.62 -7.88 -33.83
C VAL A 18 4.26 -8.34 -32.52
N THR A 19 5.20 -9.27 -32.55
CA THR A 19 5.89 -9.74 -31.36
C THR A 19 6.63 -8.60 -30.64
N ARG A 20 7.32 -7.71 -31.39
CA ARG A 20 8.00 -6.53 -30.84
C ARG A 20 6.99 -5.53 -30.26
N LEU A 21 5.89 -5.27 -31.00
CA LEU A 21 4.82 -4.37 -30.59
C LEU A 21 4.20 -4.80 -29.27
N VAL A 22 3.77 -6.06 -29.19
CA VAL A 22 3.10 -6.60 -27.98
C VAL A 22 4.07 -6.61 -26.80
N SER A 23 5.30 -7.04 -26.99
CA SER A 23 6.31 -7.08 -25.94
C SER A 23 6.61 -5.68 -25.38
N LEU A 24 6.76 -4.69 -26.26
CA LEU A 24 7.02 -3.30 -25.84
C LEU A 24 5.80 -2.69 -25.17
N ALA A 25 4.59 -2.94 -25.70
CA ALA A 25 3.34 -2.45 -25.12
C ALA A 25 3.13 -3.00 -23.69
N LEU A 26 3.35 -4.30 -23.47
CA LEU A 26 3.23 -4.91 -22.14
C LEU A 26 4.23 -4.31 -21.14
N GLY A 27 5.49 -4.11 -21.57
CA GLY A 27 6.50 -3.45 -20.73
C GLY A 27 6.14 -2.01 -20.39
N LEU A 28 5.61 -1.26 -21.39
CA LEU A 28 5.12 0.11 -21.18
C LEU A 28 3.93 0.16 -20.22
N ILE A 29 2.94 -0.74 -20.35
CA ILE A 29 1.77 -0.78 -19.46
C ILE A 29 2.22 -0.86 -18.00
N VAL A 30 3.07 -1.83 -17.66
CA VAL A 30 3.54 -2.03 -16.29
C VAL A 30 4.34 -0.81 -15.80
N ALA A 31 5.28 -0.33 -16.63
CA ALA A 31 6.10 0.82 -16.25
C ALA A 31 5.28 2.10 -16.09
N LEU A 32 4.32 2.36 -16.98
CA LEU A 32 3.43 3.53 -16.92
C LEU A 32 2.56 3.48 -15.66
N LEU A 33 1.92 2.33 -15.38
CA LEU A 33 1.06 2.21 -14.20
C LEU A 33 1.85 2.39 -12.90
N ILE A 34 2.98 1.70 -12.74
CA ILE A 34 3.74 1.74 -11.49
C ILE A 34 4.42 3.11 -11.31
N CYS A 35 5.01 3.69 -12.38
CA CYS A 35 5.60 5.02 -12.28
C CYS A 35 4.54 6.09 -11.97
N SER A 36 3.33 5.99 -12.55
CA SER A 36 2.23 6.90 -12.22
C SER A 36 1.72 6.71 -10.80
N TYR A 37 1.62 5.47 -10.32
CA TYR A 37 1.30 5.15 -8.92
C TYR A 37 2.32 5.75 -7.94
N VAL A 38 3.61 5.53 -8.18
CA VAL A 38 4.70 6.16 -7.40
C VAL A 38 4.62 7.69 -7.49
N GLY A 39 4.26 8.21 -8.68
CA GLY A 39 4.09 9.65 -8.90
C GLY A 39 2.95 10.26 -8.08
N ILE A 40 1.84 9.57 -7.86
CA ILE A 40 0.79 10.01 -6.93
C ILE A 40 1.39 10.11 -5.52
N ASN A 41 2.02 9.03 -5.05
CA ASN A 41 2.58 9.00 -3.70
C ASN A 41 3.64 10.09 -3.46
N LEU A 42 4.47 10.40 -4.46
CA LEU A 42 5.45 11.51 -4.38
C LEU A 42 4.83 12.91 -4.50
N SER A 43 3.52 13.00 -4.74
CA SER A 43 2.82 14.28 -4.94
C SER A 43 1.90 14.65 -3.78
N TYR A 44 1.90 13.87 -2.68
CA TYR A 44 1.10 14.21 -1.51
C TYR A 44 1.45 15.60 -0.98
N GLY A 45 0.42 16.37 -0.61
CA GLY A 45 0.55 17.72 -0.06
C GLY A 45 1.04 18.82 -1.01
N ARG A 46 1.50 18.47 -2.22
CA ARG A 46 2.07 19.45 -3.16
C ARG A 46 1.06 20.35 -3.86
N PHE A 47 -0.21 20.04 -3.76
CA PHE A 47 -1.27 20.84 -4.38
C PHE A 47 -1.63 22.11 -3.59
N PHE A 48 -1.23 22.19 -2.30
CA PHE A 48 -1.46 23.37 -1.49
C PHE A 48 -0.61 24.56 -1.99
N PRO A 49 -1.22 25.74 -2.21
CA PRO A 49 -0.50 26.92 -2.72
C PRO A 49 0.67 27.36 -1.79
N ASP A 50 0.42 27.37 -0.48
CA ASP A 50 1.36 27.85 0.54
C ASP A 50 2.11 26.71 1.25
N ARG A 51 2.27 25.54 0.62
CA ARG A 51 2.84 24.32 1.22
C ARG A 51 4.19 24.53 1.93
N GLU A 52 5.01 25.50 1.46
CA GLU A 52 6.30 25.79 2.02
C GLU A 52 6.22 26.44 3.43
N ARG A 53 5.04 26.95 3.79
CA ARG A 53 4.76 27.59 5.08
C ARG A 53 3.80 26.78 5.96
N VAL A 54 3.26 25.67 5.45
CA VAL A 54 2.30 24.81 6.16
C VAL A 54 3.00 23.60 6.72
N TYR A 55 2.90 23.41 8.04
CA TYR A 55 3.49 22.29 8.76
C TYR A 55 2.42 21.57 9.57
N GLN A 56 2.60 20.26 9.72
CA GLN A 56 1.84 19.46 10.69
C GLN A 56 2.67 19.23 11.93
N VAL A 57 2.03 19.31 13.09
CA VAL A 57 2.66 19.03 14.38
C VAL A 57 2.59 17.53 14.66
N PHE A 58 3.71 16.95 15.04
CA PHE A 58 3.84 15.56 15.45
C PHE A 58 4.45 15.46 16.84
N MET A 59 4.11 14.38 17.54
CA MET A 59 4.71 14.02 18.80
C MET A 59 5.30 12.62 18.71
N LYS A 60 6.53 12.44 19.17
CA LYS A 60 7.16 11.15 19.33
C LYS A 60 7.43 10.89 20.80
N SER A 61 7.09 9.70 21.30
CA SER A 61 7.44 9.28 22.65
C SER A 61 8.41 8.12 22.61
N SER A 62 9.56 8.26 23.26
CA SER A 62 10.54 7.18 23.38
C SER A 62 10.08 6.08 24.32
N MET A 63 9.15 6.36 25.25
CA MET A 63 8.58 5.35 26.15
C MET A 63 7.62 4.39 25.48
N ALA A 64 6.96 4.84 24.41
CA ALA A 64 5.94 4.04 23.71
C ALA A 64 6.37 3.60 22.31
N ASP A 65 7.54 4.05 21.85
CA ASP A 65 8.11 3.77 20.51
C ASP A 65 7.10 4.03 19.38
N PHE A 66 6.34 5.13 19.49
CA PHE A 66 5.37 5.54 18.47
C PHE A 66 5.48 7.03 18.18
N SER A 67 5.07 7.39 16.95
CA SER A 67 4.84 8.79 16.56
C SER A 67 3.36 9.02 16.38
N SER A 68 2.80 10.04 17.05
CA SER A 68 1.40 10.44 16.90
C SER A 68 1.29 11.70 16.04
N GLN A 69 0.32 11.69 15.13
CA GLN A 69 -0.14 12.87 14.39
C GLN A 69 -1.23 13.63 15.14
N GLY A 70 -1.84 13.01 16.15
CA GLY A 70 -2.86 13.62 16.98
C GLY A 70 -2.23 14.40 18.11
N MET A 71 -2.73 15.60 18.32
CA MET A 71 -2.37 16.47 19.43
C MET A 71 -3.52 16.59 20.40
N LEU A 72 -3.24 17.12 21.59
CA LEU A 72 -4.25 17.48 22.55
C LEU A 72 -5.06 18.68 22.04
N GLU A 73 -6.30 18.77 22.45
CA GLU A 73 -7.26 19.79 22.02
C GLU A 73 -6.71 21.24 22.12
N PRO A 74 -6.02 21.67 23.20
CA PRO A 74 -5.55 23.03 23.34
C PRO A 74 -4.35 23.41 22.46
N MET A 75 -3.62 22.43 21.92
CA MET A 75 -2.34 22.67 21.23
C MET A 75 -2.41 23.75 20.15
N ALA A 76 -3.42 23.67 19.26
CA ALA A 76 -3.54 24.64 18.18
C ALA A 76 -3.74 26.07 18.65
N PHE A 77 -4.51 26.26 19.73
CA PHE A 77 -4.78 27.58 20.33
C PHE A 77 -3.54 28.14 21.02
N THR A 78 -2.90 27.32 21.84
CA THR A 78 -1.65 27.70 22.53
C THR A 78 -0.57 28.11 21.52
N LEU A 79 -0.40 27.35 20.43
CA LEU A 79 0.54 27.69 19.38
C LEU A 79 0.19 29.02 18.69
N ALA A 80 -1.09 29.28 18.42
CA ALA A 80 -1.53 30.50 17.75
C ALA A 80 -1.36 31.75 18.64
N GLU A 81 -1.55 31.62 19.95
CA GLU A 81 -1.46 32.74 20.90
C GLU A 81 -0.03 33.04 21.37
N GLU A 82 0.79 32.01 21.56
CA GLU A 82 2.06 32.15 22.24
C GLU A 82 3.30 32.05 21.33
N VAL A 83 3.13 31.63 20.05
CA VAL A 83 4.24 31.48 19.08
C VAL A 83 4.16 32.54 17.98
N PRO A 84 4.93 33.64 18.06
CA PRO A 84 4.83 34.78 17.15
C PRO A 84 5.13 34.46 15.67
N SER A 85 5.91 33.42 15.36
CA SER A 85 6.22 33.02 13.98
C SER A 85 5.04 32.36 13.26
N ILE A 86 3.98 32.00 13.99
CA ILE A 86 2.79 31.37 13.44
C ILE A 86 1.77 32.44 13.02
N GLU A 87 1.28 32.35 11.78
CA GLU A 87 0.22 33.19 11.24
C GLU A 87 -1.17 32.69 11.66
N MET A 88 -1.38 31.36 11.52
CA MET A 88 -2.66 30.70 11.79
C MET A 88 -2.45 29.23 12.14
N THR A 89 -3.39 28.66 12.87
CA THR A 89 -3.44 27.23 13.19
C THR A 89 -4.80 26.65 12.89
N THR A 90 -4.85 25.34 12.70
CA THR A 90 -6.11 24.60 12.64
C THR A 90 -5.95 23.21 13.21
N ASN A 91 -6.94 22.74 13.93
CA ASN A 91 -7.12 21.32 14.26
C ASN A 91 -8.34 20.75 13.56
N LEU A 92 -8.31 19.44 13.46
CA LEU A 92 -9.41 18.71 12.86
C LEU A 92 -9.68 17.39 13.61
N LEU A 93 -10.95 16.97 13.55
CA LEU A 93 -11.41 15.67 14.03
C LEU A 93 -12.02 14.90 12.86
N LYS A 94 -11.60 13.66 12.66
CA LYS A 94 -12.04 12.81 11.55
C LYS A 94 -13.19 11.91 12.00
N GLU A 95 -14.32 11.94 11.30
CA GLU A 95 -15.48 11.10 11.57
C GLU A 95 -15.90 10.33 10.33
N SER A 96 -16.22 9.04 10.50
CA SER A 96 -16.90 8.26 9.46
C SER A 96 -18.39 8.45 9.58
N VAL A 97 -19.04 8.86 8.49
CA VAL A 97 -20.47 9.19 8.49
C VAL A 97 -21.20 8.48 7.35
N GLN A 98 -22.50 8.33 7.52
CA GLN A 98 -23.42 7.88 6.46
C GLN A 98 -24.24 9.06 5.96
N VAL A 99 -24.29 9.21 4.65
CA VAL A 99 -25.11 10.21 3.97
C VAL A 99 -26.29 9.51 3.32
N ASN A 100 -27.50 9.81 3.75
CA ASN A 100 -28.72 9.20 3.23
C ASN A 100 -29.17 9.86 1.93
N MET A 101 -29.42 9.04 0.90
CA MET A 101 -29.96 9.43 -0.41
C MET A 101 -31.28 8.69 -0.67
N GLY A 102 -32.36 9.12 -0.04
CA GLY A 102 -33.63 8.39 -0.15
C GLY A 102 -33.56 6.99 0.47
N ASN A 103 -33.54 5.95 -0.37
CA ASN A 103 -33.41 4.54 0.09
C ASN A 103 -31.97 4.01 0.13
N ASP A 104 -31.01 4.77 -0.39
CA ASP A 104 -29.59 4.39 -0.42
C ASP A 104 -28.78 5.24 0.57
N ALA A 105 -27.77 4.65 1.18
CA ALA A 105 -26.81 5.35 2.04
C ALA A 105 -25.40 5.28 1.45
N ILE A 106 -24.69 6.40 1.46
CA ILE A 106 -23.32 6.51 1.03
C ILE A 106 -22.43 6.67 2.26
N LYS A 107 -21.44 5.78 2.43
CA LYS A 107 -20.38 6.00 3.42
C LYS A 107 -19.48 7.14 2.96
N SER A 108 -19.27 8.11 3.83
CA SER A 108 -18.40 9.27 3.59
C SER A 108 -17.63 9.61 4.86
N ARG A 109 -16.74 10.60 4.78
CA ARG A 109 -16.05 11.13 5.95
C ARG A 109 -16.34 12.60 6.13
N ARG A 110 -16.57 12.97 7.38
CA ARG A 110 -16.71 14.35 7.84
C ARG A 110 -15.44 14.78 8.57
N LEU A 111 -14.96 15.96 8.26
CA LEU A 111 -13.99 16.66 9.11
C LEU A 111 -14.73 17.72 9.92
N LYS A 112 -14.63 17.63 11.23
CA LYS A 112 -14.93 18.76 12.10
C LYS A 112 -13.66 19.57 12.26
N VAL A 113 -13.70 20.87 11.98
CA VAL A 113 -12.51 21.71 11.85
C VAL A 113 -12.67 23.04 12.58
N SER A 114 -11.55 23.64 12.99
CA SER A 114 -11.54 25.00 13.53
C SER A 114 -11.81 26.04 12.42
N SER A 115 -12.11 27.28 12.80
CA SER A 115 -12.55 28.35 11.89
C SER A 115 -11.55 28.71 10.79
N ASP A 116 -10.24 28.53 11.03
CA ASP A 116 -9.20 28.90 10.07
C ASP A 116 -8.77 27.76 9.12
N PHE A 117 -9.50 26.64 9.12
CA PHE A 117 -9.17 25.47 8.32
C PHE A 117 -8.89 25.78 6.84
N PHE A 118 -9.81 26.46 6.15
CA PHE A 118 -9.64 26.80 4.74
C PHE A 118 -8.59 27.90 4.48
N LYS A 119 -8.18 28.66 5.53
CA LYS A 119 -7.11 29.64 5.41
C LYS A 119 -5.72 29.01 5.58
N VAL A 120 -5.63 27.95 6.41
CA VAL A 120 -4.39 27.16 6.62
C VAL A 120 -4.25 26.12 5.50
N LEU A 121 -5.31 25.36 5.24
CA LEU A 121 -5.36 24.26 4.26
C LEU A 121 -6.34 24.64 3.15
N ASP A 122 -5.81 25.31 2.14
CA ASP A 122 -6.61 25.87 1.02
C ASP A 122 -7.03 24.77 0.05
N PHE A 123 -8.22 24.19 0.30
CA PHE A 123 -8.87 23.26 -0.64
C PHE A 123 -9.66 23.98 -1.73
N GLY A 124 -9.74 25.31 -1.69
CA GLY A 124 -10.53 26.12 -2.62
C GLY A 124 -12.04 25.99 -2.39
N VAL A 125 -12.72 27.11 -2.25
CA VAL A 125 -14.17 27.17 -2.06
C VAL A 125 -14.84 27.60 -3.38
N ILE A 126 -15.83 26.82 -3.81
CA ILE A 126 -16.59 27.07 -5.05
C ILE A 126 -17.72 28.05 -4.77
N SER A 127 -18.48 27.84 -3.68
CA SER A 127 -19.61 28.65 -3.30
C SER A 127 -19.93 28.55 -1.81
N GLY A 128 -20.59 29.54 -1.26
CA GLY A 128 -20.99 29.61 0.15
C GLY A 128 -20.12 30.52 1.00
N ASP A 129 -20.50 30.71 2.26
CA ASP A 129 -19.85 31.57 3.23
C ASP A 129 -19.17 30.72 4.31
N VAL A 130 -17.84 30.53 4.17
CA VAL A 130 -17.02 29.72 5.08
C VAL A 130 -17.03 30.27 6.51
N GLU A 131 -16.91 31.62 6.65
CA GLU A 131 -16.82 32.24 7.99
C GLU A 131 -18.11 32.05 8.77
N ARG A 132 -19.25 32.07 8.09
CA ARG A 132 -20.54 31.76 8.72
C ARG A 132 -20.65 30.30 9.11
N VAL A 133 -20.35 29.38 8.19
CA VAL A 133 -20.48 27.93 8.45
C VAL A 133 -19.56 27.47 9.59
N LEU A 134 -18.33 27.98 9.62
CA LEU A 134 -17.34 27.65 10.65
C LEU A 134 -17.42 28.61 11.84
N SER A 135 -18.63 28.87 12.34
CA SER A 135 -18.94 29.73 13.48
C SER A 135 -20.09 29.21 14.33
N ASN A 136 -20.39 29.91 15.44
CA ASN A 136 -21.54 29.61 16.29
C ASN A 136 -22.89 29.67 15.52
N GLU A 137 -23.01 30.55 14.51
CA GLU A 137 -24.21 30.66 13.69
C GLU A 137 -24.40 29.40 12.82
N GLY A 138 -23.33 28.95 12.14
CA GLY A 138 -23.37 27.72 11.33
C GLY A 138 -23.68 26.48 12.15
N LEU A 139 -23.11 26.38 13.36
CA LEU A 139 -23.41 25.28 14.27
C LEU A 139 -24.88 25.30 14.74
N ALA A 140 -25.40 26.47 15.13
CA ALA A 140 -26.78 26.62 15.57
C ALA A 140 -27.80 26.26 14.48
N ASN A 141 -27.46 26.44 13.23
CA ASN A 141 -28.26 26.14 12.03
C ASN A 141 -27.97 24.75 11.44
N ASN A 142 -27.13 23.92 12.06
CA ASN A 142 -26.64 22.64 11.52
C ASN A 142 -26.07 22.76 10.10
N GLU A 143 -25.32 23.84 9.82
CA GLU A 143 -24.75 24.10 8.50
C GLU A 143 -23.49 23.29 8.27
N VAL A 144 -23.35 22.80 7.03
CA VAL A 144 -22.17 22.04 6.57
C VAL A 144 -21.71 22.53 5.20
N MET A 145 -20.43 22.34 4.93
CA MET A 145 -19.88 22.41 3.56
C MET A 145 -19.70 21.01 3.00
N ILE A 146 -19.97 20.84 1.72
CA ILE A 146 -19.81 19.55 1.02
C ILE A 146 -18.83 19.67 -0.15
N SER A 147 -18.18 18.57 -0.52
CA SER A 147 -17.34 18.52 -1.70
C SER A 147 -18.19 18.59 -2.99
N GLU A 148 -17.60 19.09 -4.07
CA GLU A 148 -18.21 19.06 -5.41
C GLU A 148 -18.63 17.63 -5.78
N ARG A 149 -17.78 16.63 -5.48
CA ARG A 149 -18.06 15.21 -5.70
C ARG A 149 -19.33 14.72 -4.99
N LEU A 150 -19.52 15.10 -3.73
CA LEU A 150 -20.72 14.74 -2.97
C LEU A 150 -21.92 15.52 -3.48
N SER A 151 -21.75 16.79 -3.79
CA SER A 151 -22.80 17.62 -4.41
C SER A 151 -23.35 16.99 -5.68
N ASP A 152 -22.46 16.58 -6.59
CA ASP A 152 -22.83 15.94 -7.87
C ASP A 152 -23.56 14.61 -7.65
N LYS A 153 -23.14 13.82 -6.65
CA LYS A 153 -23.76 12.54 -6.32
C LYS A 153 -25.17 12.70 -5.73
N VAL A 154 -25.36 13.67 -4.82
CA VAL A 154 -26.62 13.85 -4.08
C VAL A 154 -27.62 14.71 -4.84
N PHE A 155 -27.16 15.79 -5.42
CA PHE A 155 -28.03 16.82 -6.04
C PHE A 155 -27.94 16.87 -7.57
N GLY A 156 -26.97 16.15 -8.15
CA GLY A 156 -26.72 16.17 -9.60
C GLY A 156 -26.34 17.57 -10.08
N LYS A 157 -27.07 18.10 -11.06
CA LYS A 157 -26.85 19.44 -11.61
C LYS A 157 -27.61 20.54 -10.88
N ASN A 158 -28.36 20.23 -9.83
CA ASN A 158 -29.12 21.23 -9.09
C ASN A 158 -28.21 21.94 -8.07
N ASP A 159 -28.48 23.23 -7.84
CA ASP A 159 -27.79 24.00 -6.82
C ASP A 159 -27.99 23.35 -5.43
N PRO A 160 -26.93 22.96 -4.71
CA PRO A 160 -27.02 22.33 -3.40
C PRO A 160 -27.26 23.34 -2.26
N LEU A 161 -26.99 24.64 -2.46
CA LEU A 161 -27.07 25.64 -1.40
C LEU A 161 -28.46 25.75 -0.80
N GLY A 162 -28.54 25.77 0.52
CA GLY A 162 -29.78 25.84 1.28
C GLY A 162 -30.61 24.56 1.29
N LYS A 163 -30.15 23.48 0.66
CA LYS A 163 -30.82 22.16 0.71
C LYS A 163 -30.41 21.37 1.94
N ILE A 164 -31.29 20.47 2.33
CA ILE A 164 -31.06 19.56 3.46
C ILE A 164 -30.40 18.28 2.98
N ILE A 165 -29.39 17.85 3.71
CA ILE A 165 -28.70 16.56 3.59
C ILE A 165 -28.78 15.85 4.94
N THR A 166 -29.11 14.56 4.93
CA THR A 166 -29.15 13.77 6.17
C THR A 166 -27.83 13.05 6.38
N ILE A 167 -27.17 13.33 7.50
CA ILE A 167 -25.87 12.76 7.88
C ILE A 167 -26.05 12.06 9.22
N ASN A 168 -25.80 10.74 9.28
CA ASN A 168 -26.04 9.93 10.50
C ASN A 168 -27.42 10.20 11.11
N GLU A 169 -28.48 10.26 10.26
CA GLU A 169 -29.87 10.51 10.64
C GLU A 169 -30.17 11.94 11.11
N GLU A 170 -29.21 12.83 11.22
CA GLU A 170 -29.38 14.24 11.52
C GLU A 170 -29.50 15.08 10.24
N GLU A 171 -30.44 16.00 10.22
CA GLU A 171 -30.62 16.94 9.12
C GLU A 171 -29.62 18.09 9.21
N HIS A 172 -28.88 18.30 8.12
CA HIS A 172 -27.93 19.39 7.98
C HIS A 172 -28.27 20.24 6.75
N VAL A 173 -28.02 21.53 6.85
CA VAL A 173 -28.21 22.47 5.73
C VAL A 173 -26.87 22.63 4.98
N VAL A 174 -26.90 22.41 3.68
CA VAL A 174 -25.72 22.67 2.83
C VAL A 174 -25.55 24.18 2.65
N ALA A 175 -24.55 24.76 3.27
CA ALA A 175 -24.26 26.19 3.22
C ALA A 175 -23.03 26.57 2.40
N GLY A 176 -22.31 25.59 1.88
CA GLY A 176 -21.19 25.82 0.97
C GLY A 176 -20.72 24.58 0.23
N VAL A 177 -20.00 24.81 -0.85
CA VAL A 177 -19.37 23.78 -1.68
C VAL A 177 -17.88 24.09 -1.83
N PHE A 178 -17.03 23.08 -1.61
CA PHE A 178 -15.58 23.19 -1.80
C PHE A 178 -15.10 22.20 -2.87
N ASN A 179 -13.91 22.46 -3.42
CA ASN A 179 -13.31 21.55 -4.40
C ASN A 179 -13.09 20.18 -3.81
N THR A 180 -13.39 19.13 -4.58
CA THR A 180 -13.11 17.75 -4.17
C THR A 180 -11.64 17.61 -3.82
N PRO A 181 -11.30 17.12 -2.59
CA PRO A 181 -9.91 16.88 -2.23
C PRO A 181 -9.24 15.94 -3.24
N PRO A 182 -8.07 16.31 -3.76
CA PRO A 182 -7.36 15.44 -4.70
C PRO A 182 -6.88 14.16 -4.00
N VAL A 183 -6.68 13.10 -4.77
CA VAL A 183 -6.14 11.82 -4.27
C VAL A 183 -4.74 11.95 -3.63
N THR A 184 -4.07 13.07 -3.85
CA THR A 184 -2.78 13.43 -3.23
C THR A 184 -2.92 14.24 -1.94
N ASN A 185 -4.13 14.27 -1.37
CA ASN A 185 -4.38 14.90 -0.07
C ASN A 185 -3.75 14.06 1.06
N PRO A 186 -2.88 14.64 1.92
CA PRO A 186 -2.21 13.90 2.98
C PRO A 186 -3.09 13.66 4.22
N ILE A 187 -4.24 14.35 4.35
CA ILE A 187 -5.07 14.26 5.54
C ILE A 187 -5.89 12.96 5.55
N VAL A 188 -6.84 12.87 4.64
CA VAL A 188 -7.73 11.72 4.39
C VAL A 188 -8.71 12.13 3.29
N ASP A 189 -9.28 11.17 2.57
CA ASP A 189 -10.38 11.48 1.64
C ASP A 189 -11.65 11.83 2.45
N PHE A 190 -12.23 13.02 2.21
CA PHE A 190 -13.42 13.52 2.90
C PHE A 190 -14.31 14.29 1.95
N ASP A 191 -15.60 14.34 2.27
CA ASP A 191 -16.60 15.03 1.46
C ASP A 191 -17.39 16.07 2.25
N ILE A 192 -17.25 16.12 3.58
CA ILE A 192 -18.06 16.99 4.44
C ILE A 192 -17.14 17.71 5.43
N VAL A 193 -17.37 19.00 5.57
CA VAL A 193 -16.71 19.86 6.57
C VAL A 193 -17.77 20.52 7.42
N SER A 194 -17.60 20.48 8.74
CA SER A 194 -18.43 21.17 9.73
C SER A 194 -17.55 21.82 10.80
N TRP A 195 -18.11 22.77 11.53
CA TRP A 195 -17.36 23.45 12.56
C TRP A 195 -17.12 22.57 13.79
N LEU A 196 -15.90 22.59 14.29
CA LEU A 196 -15.50 22.04 15.56
C LEU A 196 -15.45 23.20 16.57
N LYS A 197 -16.46 23.27 17.41
CA LYS A 197 -16.50 24.31 18.44
C LYS A 197 -15.53 23.98 19.55
N PHE A 198 -14.57 24.84 19.78
CA PHE A 198 -13.77 24.84 20.98
C PHE A 198 -14.19 26.01 21.88
N ASP A 199 -14.30 25.74 23.16
CA ASP A 199 -14.51 26.78 24.16
C ASP A 199 -13.18 27.01 24.90
N PRO A 200 -12.51 28.15 24.73
CA PRO A 200 -11.22 28.42 25.38
C PRO A 200 -11.24 28.26 26.91
N GLN A 201 -12.44 28.35 27.52
CA GLN A 201 -12.58 28.21 28.98
C GLN A 201 -12.67 26.77 29.46
N THR A 202 -12.97 25.84 28.56
CA THR A 202 -13.15 24.41 28.85
C THR A 202 -12.17 23.49 28.17
N LEU A 203 -11.12 24.06 27.51
CA LEU A 203 -10.05 23.30 26.90
C LEU A 203 -9.40 22.35 27.90
N ASP A 204 -9.36 21.07 27.58
CA ASP A 204 -8.85 20.04 28.47
C ASP A 204 -7.54 19.44 27.96
N TRP A 205 -6.45 19.70 28.66
CA TRP A 205 -5.15 19.11 28.39
C TRP A 205 -5.10 17.60 28.76
N ASN A 206 -6.08 17.10 29.49
CA ASN A 206 -6.19 15.68 29.84
C ASN A 206 -7.09 14.90 28.84
N GLY A 207 -7.60 15.58 27.82
CA GLY A 207 -8.36 14.97 26.73
C GLY A 207 -7.50 14.05 25.87
N GLY A 208 -8.14 13.32 24.96
CA GLY A 208 -7.42 12.44 24.02
C GLY A 208 -6.59 13.21 22.97
N ASP A 209 -5.54 12.58 22.47
CA ASP A 209 -4.67 13.07 21.41
C ASP A 209 -5.26 12.81 20.00
N ASN A 210 -6.52 13.25 19.79
CA ASN A 210 -7.28 12.93 18.58
C ASN A 210 -7.29 14.06 17.53
N TYR A 211 -6.59 15.16 17.77
CA TYR A 211 -6.67 16.38 16.97
C TYR A 211 -5.41 16.65 16.17
N PRO A 212 -5.26 16.12 14.94
CA PRO A 212 -4.18 16.56 14.05
C PRO A 212 -4.16 18.08 13.93
N THR A 213 -3.00 18.66 14.25
CA THR A 213 -2.82 20.11 14.29
C THR A 213 -1.92 20.55 13.14
N TYR A 214 -2.38 21.56 12.41
CA TYR A 214 -1.65 22.16 11.30
C TYR A 214 -1.41 23.64 11.62
N ILE A 215 -0.22 24.11 11.25
CA ILE A 215 0.20 25.48 11.44
C ILE A 215 0.63 26.10 10.12
N LYS A 216 0.40 27.40 9.97
CA LYS A 216 0.88 28.20 8.84
C LYS A 216 1.80 29.29 9.38
N LEU A 217 3.04 29.32 8.89
CA LEU A 217 4.02 30.30 9.31
C LEU A 217 3.77 31.67 8.65
N ASN A 218 4.16 32.73 9.34
CA ASN A 218 4.22 34.08 8.78
C ASN A 218 5.13 34.14 7.54
N LYS A 219 4.88 35.07 6.65
CA LYS A 219 5.74 35.27 5.47
C LYS A 219 7.15 35.67 5.89
N GLY A 220 8.11 34.79 5.56
CA GLY A 220 9.52 34.99 5.88
C GLY A 220 9.97 34.38 7.20
N ALA A 221 9.09 33.85 8.03
CA ALA A 221 9.47 33.08 9.21
C ALA A 221 10.09 31.72 8.78
N THR A 222 11.04 31.26 9.56
CA THR A 222 11.79 30.02 9.33
C THR A 222 11.40 28.93 10.34
N ILE A 223 11.71 27.69 10.01
CA ILE A 223 11.48 26.56 10.93
C ILE A 223 12.33 26.69 12.20
N ASP A 224 13.56 27.16 12.06
CA ASP A 224 14.47 27.35 13.20
C ASP A 224 13.92 28.40 14.21
N GLU A 225 13.27 29.47 13.71
CA GLU A 225 12.59 30.45 14.57
C GLU A 225 11.40 29.83 15.29
N LEU A 226 10.61 29.00 14.58
CA LEU A 226 9.48 28.25 15.15
C LEU A 226 9.95 27.35 16.29
N GLU A 227 10.99 26.53 16.04
CA GLU A 227 11.53 25.57 17.01
C GLU A 227 12.04 26.28 18.24
N THR A 228 12.81 27.41 18.09
CA THR A 228 13.30 28.19 19.20
C THR A 228 12.17 28.79 20.04
N GLN A 229 11.13 29.34 19.40
CA GLN A 229 9.96 29.89 20.09
C GLN A 229 9.15 28.80 20.80
N PHE A 230 9.04 27.63 20.19
CA PHE A 230 8.34 26.48 20.78
C PHE A 230 9.12 25.93 22.00
N GLU A 231 10.45 25.87 21.95
CA GLU A 231 11.26 25.50 23.12
C GLU A 231 11.00 26.47 24.28
N SER A 232 10.94 27.78 24.00
CA SER A 232 10.58 28.80 25.02
C SER A 232 9.16 28.61 25.55
N LEU A 233 8.19 28.23 24.70
CA LEU A 233 6.83 27.90 25.10
C LEU A 233 6.81 26.71 26.08
N ILE A 234 7.55 25.65 25.79
CA ILE A 234 7.67 24.48 26.66
C ILE A 234 8.20 24.87 28.05
N GLU A 235 9.21 25.75 28.13
CA GLU A 235 9.81 26.19 29.40
C GLU A 235 8.82 26.89 30.34
N HIS A 236 7.74 27.47 29.80
CA HIS A 236 6.76 28.25 30.57
C HIS A 236 5.39 27.54 30.69
N HIS A 237 5.17 26.42 30.01
CA HIS A 237 3.89 25.73 29.98
C HIS A 237 3.96 24.40 30.74
N GLU A 238 3.35 24.34 31.94
CA GLU A 238 3.46 23.19 32.86
C GLU A 238 3.07 21.84 32.22
N MET A 239 2.00 21.80 31.39
CA MET A 239 1.55 20.55 30.75
C MET A 239 2.50 20.08 29.65
N LEU A 240 3.06 20.99 28.85
CA LEU A 240 4.05 20.63 27.84
C LEU A 240 5.34 20.14 28.51
N GLN A 241 5.78 20.80 29.61
CA GLN A 241 6.88 20.29 30.43
C GLN A 241 6.61 18.90 30.97
N PHE A 242 5.38 18.67 31.47
CA PHE A 242 4.97 17.36 31.95
C PHE A 242 5.08 16.31 30.84
N MET A 243 4.58 16.58 29.64
CA MET A 243 4.68 15.66 28.50
C MET A 243 6.12 15.38 28.08
N MET A 244 6.96 16.42 28.04
CA MET A 244 8.38 16.27 27.71
C MET A 244 9.13 15.44 28.75
N GLN A 245 8.92 15.71 30.03
CA GLN A 245 9.65 15.08 31.13
C GLN A 245 9.11 13.67 31.45
N MET A 246 7.78 13.53 31.53
CA MET A 246 7.15 12.30 32.00
C MET A 246 6.94 11.27 30.88
N LEU A 247 6.55 11.72 29.67
CA LEU A 247 6.33 10.83 28.53
C LEU A 247 7.57 10.70 27.64
N HIS A 248 8.66 11.40 27.97
CA HIS A 248 9.81 11.55 27.07
C HIS A 248 9.36 11.91 25.65
N ALA A 249 8.39 12.84 25.57
CA ALA A 249 7.81 13.26 24.31
C ALA A 249 8.72 14.29 23.64
N GLU A 250 8.90 14.13 22.34
CA GLU A 250 9.55 15.09 21.45
C GLU A 250 8.52 15.60 20.47
N PHE A 251 8.35 16.91 20.37
CA PHE A 251 7.50 17.52 19.36
C PHE A 251 8.35 17.95 18.17
N PHE A 252 7.83 17.78 16.97
CA PHE A 252 8.50 18.18 15.75
C PHE A 252 7.49 18.62 14.68
N PHE A 253 7.96 19.50 13.80
CA PHE A 253 7.14 20.13 12.78
C PHE A 253 7.54 19.61 11.41
N VAL A 254 6.58 19.04 10.69
CA VAL A 254 6.83 18.41 9.40
C VAL A 254 6.12 19.19 8.30
N PRO A 255 6.83 19.60 7.22
CA PRO A 255 6.17 20.19 6.06
C PRO A 255 5.01 19.35 5.57
N ILE A 256 3.91 19.97 5.17
CA ILE A 256 2.69 19.26 4.74
C ILE A 256 2.95 18.26 3.59
N GLU A 257 3.95 18.51 2.75
CA GLU A 257 4.32 17.60 1.66
C GLU A 257 5.05 16.34 2.13
N ASP A 258 5.63 16.35 3.34
CA ASP A 258 6.34 15.23 3.96
C ASP A 258 5.51 14.53 5.05
N SER A 259 4.41 15.13 5.50
CA SER A 259 3.61 14.64 6.63
C SER A 259 3.06 13.22 6.41
N TYR A 260 2.70 12.89 5.18
CA TYR A 260 2.26 11.55 4.80
C TYR A 260 3.30 10.45 5.08
N TYR A 261 4.60 10.77 4.97
CA TYR A 261 5.70 9.81 5.15
C TYR A 261 6.10 9.61 6.61
N VAL A 262 5.76 10.54 7.49
CA VAL A 262 6.04 10.43 8.92
C VAL A 262 5.03 9.52 9.61
N VAL A 263 3.79 9.53 9.15
CA VAL A 263 2.73 8.65 9.68
C VAL A 263 3.04 7.19 9.38
N ASP A 264 3.63 6.91 8.21
CA ASP A 264 3.97 5.56 7.78
C ASP A 264 5.34 5.54 7.08
N ASP A 265 6.40 5.33 7.88
CA ASP A 265 7.79 5.23 7.39
C ASP A 265 7.94 4.08 6.37
N SER A 266 7.09 3.05 6.44
CA SER A 266 7.06 1.96 5.48
C SER A 266 6.73 2.43 4.05
N THR A 267 5.99 3.53 3.91
CA THR A 267 5.60 4.10 2.61
C THR A 267 6.80 4.48 1.77
N ARG A 268 7.84 5.08 2.35
CA ARG A 268 9.07 5.46 1.63
C ARG A 268 9.78 4.24 1.03
N THR A 269 9.93 3.18 1.83
CA THR A 269 10.52 1.91 1.38
C THR A 269 9.66 1.23 0.32
N THR A 270 8.35 1.23 0.49
CA THR A 270 7.40 0.71 -0.51
C THR A 270 7.55 1.40 -1.86
N GLN A 271 7.68 2.72 -1.89
CA GLN A 271 7.88 3.48 -3.13
C GLN A 271 9.20 3.14 -3.81
N VAL A 272 10.29 2.97 -3.05
CA VAL A 272 11.58 2.52 -3.61
C VAL A 272 11.45 1.14 -4.24
N ILE A 273 10.77 0.20 -3.57
CA ILE A 273 10.54 -1.15 -4.09
C ILE A 273 9.73 -1.08 -5.41
N TYR A 274 8.62 -0.35 -5.43
CA TYR A 274 7.83 -0.19 -6.65
C TYR A 274 8.61 0.52 -7.76
N GLY A 275 9.40 1.53 -7.44
CA GLY A 275 10.28 2.21 -8.40
C GLY A 275 11.29 1.25 -9.04
N VAL A 276 11.93 0.40 -8.23
CA VAL A 276 12.85 -0.64 -8.73
C VAL A 276 12.11 -1.65 -9.62
N LEU A 277 10.93 -2.11 -9.21
CA LEU A 277 10.10 -3.03 -10.01
C LEU A 277 9.68 -2.40 -11.35
N ALA A 278 9.31 -1.12 -11.36
CA ALA A 278 8.99 -0.39 -12.59
C ALA A 278 10.19 -0.33 -13.56
N VAL A 279 11.38 -0.02 -13.02
CA VAL A 279 12.62 0.00 -13.81
C VAL A 279 12.95 -1.38 -14.36
N LEU A 280 12.82 -2.45 -13.57
CA LEU A 280 13.03 -3.81 -14.01
C LEU A 280 12.07 -4.21 -15.13
N ALA A 281 10.78 -3.92 -14.99
CA ALA A 281 9.77 -4.21 -16.00
C ALA A 281 10.04 -3.43 -17.31
N LEU A 282 10.38 -2.14 -17.21
CA LEU A 282 10.74 -1.31 -18.35
C LEU A 282 11.98 -1.84 -19.08
N LEU A 283 13.01 -2.21 -18.32
CA LEU A 283 14.23 -2.80 -18.88
C LEU A 283 13.91 -4.10 -19.62
N VAL A 284 13.15 -5.02 -19.03
CA VAL A 284 12.78 -6.29 -19.67
C VAL A 284 12.02 -6.04 -20.97
N GLY A 285 11.05 -5.12 -20.98
CA GLY A 285 10.27 -4.77 -22.17
C GLY A 285 11.12 -4.15 -23.28
N THR A 286 11.92 -3.16 -22.94
CA THR A 286 12.78 -2.45 -23.91
C THR A 286 13.94 -3.31 -24.42
N LEU A 287 14.62 -4.06 -23.54
CA LEU A 287 15.70 -4.97 -23.93
C LEU A 287 15.19 -6.11 -24.80
N ASN A 288 13.97 -6.59 -24.55
CA ASN A 288 13.35 -7.58 -25.43
C ASN A 288 13.11 -7.01 -26.84
N TYR A 289 12.58 -5.79 -26.96
CA TYR A 289 12.47 -5.11 -28.25
C TYR A 289 13.83 -4.99 -28.95
N VAL A 290 14.87 -4.56 -28.22
CA VAL A 290 16.24 -4.44 -28.73
C VAL A 290 16.75 -5.81 -29.21
N LEU A 291 16.58 -6.86 -28.39
CA LEU A 291 17.02 -8.22 -28.71
C LEU A 291 16.36 -8.74 -30.00
N LEU A 292 15.04 -8.58 -30.13
CA LEU A 292 14.30 -8.99 -31.33
C LEU A 292 14.69 -8.15 -32.56
N THR A 293 14.92 -6.85 -32.40
CA THR A 293 15.35 -5.96 -33.47
C THR A 293 16.75 -6.33 -33.97
N LEU A 294 17.70 -6.51 -33.07
CA LEU A 294 19.05 -6.88 -33.39
C LEU A 294 19.16 -8.32 -33.90
N SER A 295 18.26 -9.21 -33.50
CA SER A 295 18.18 -10.59 -33.98
C SER A 295 17.85 -10.66 -35.47
N SER A 296 17.16 -9.66 -36.01
CA SER A 296 16.91 -9.54 -37.47
C SER A 296 18.07 -8.91 -38.27
N LEU A 297 19.20 -8.62 -37.60
CA LEU A 297 20.37 -7.96 -38.25
C LEU A 297 20.90 -8.70 -39.47
N ALA A 298 21.01 -10.02 -39.38
CA ALA A 298 21.56 -10.84 -40.46
C ALA A 298 20.74 -10.74 -41.76
N SER A 299 19.41 -10.68 -41.68
CA SER A 299 18.52 -10.50 -42.82
C SER A 299 18.53 -9.06 -43.38
N ARG A 300 18.85 -8.09 -42.55
CA ARG A 300 18.86 -6.65 -42.90
C ARG A 300 20.23 -6.16 -43.40
N SER A 301 21.31 -6.82 -43.02
CA SER A 301 22.67 -6.39 -43.36
C SER A 301 22.88 -6.21 -44.88
N ARG A 302 22.32 -7.12 -45.69
CA ARG A 302 22.36 -7.02 -47.15
C ARG A 302 21.62 -5.79 -47.69
N THR A 303 20.42 -5.50 -47.15
CA THR A 303 19.62 -4.34 -47.54
C THR A 303 20.33 -3.04 -47.17
N ILE A 304 20.91 -2.98 -45.96
CA ILE A 304 21.67 -1.82 -45.47
C ILE A 304 22.94 -1.62 -46.33
N ALA A 305 23.64 -2.71 -46.67
CA ALA A 305 24.80 -2.66 -47.55
C ALA A 305 24.43 -2.13 -48.96
N MET A 306 23.33 -2.61 -49.54
CA MET A 306 22.83 -2.07 -50.82
C MET A 306 22.50 -0.58 -50.76
N LEU A 307 21.81 -0.13 -49.69
CA LEU A 307 21.51 1.28 -49.49
C LEU A 307 22.78 2.14 -49.37
N ARG A 308 23.82 1.62 -48.68
CA ARG A 308 25.12 2.31 -48.59
C ARG A 308 25.87 2.34 -49.89
N CYS A 309 25.83 1.27 -50.67
CA CYS A 309 26.39 1.24 -52.02
C CYS A 309 25.65 2.22 -52.96
N SER A 310 24.36 2.47 -52.72
CA SER A 310 23.57 3.47 -53.43
C SER A 310 23.73 4.90 -52.87
N GLY A 311 24.74 5.17 -52.02
CA GLY A 311 25.10 6.51 -51.54
C GLY A 311 24.47 6.92 -50.20
N ALA A 312 23.75 6.05 -49.49
CA ALA A 312 23.22 6.38 -48.18
C ALA A 312 24.34 6.54 -47.14
N SER A 313 24.30 7.65 -46.39
CA SER A 313 25.24 7.93 -45.30
C SER A 313 24.93 7.10 -44.06
N ARG A 314 25.88 7.02 -43.11
CA ARG A 314 25.63 6.41 -41.79
C ARG A 314 24.47 7.11 -41.05
N GLY A 315 24.39 8.42 -41.16
CA GLY A 315 23.31 9.23 -40.59
C GLY A 315 21.93 8.93 -41.19
N ASP A 316 21.89 8.59 -42.50
CA ASP A 316 20.61 8.19 -43.12
C ASP A 316 20.11 6.86 -42.62
N ILE A 317 20.99 5.88 -42.40
CA ILE A 317 20.62 4.59 -41.80
C ILE A 317 20.20 4.76 -40.34
N PHE A 318 20.93 5.56 -39.59
CA PHE A 318 20.63 5.88 -38.21
C PHE A 318 19.22 6.51 -38.10
N ARG A 319 18.93 7.55 -38.90
CA ARG A 319 17.60 8.21 -38.93
C ARG A 319 16.49 7.26 -39.39
N MET A 320 16.74 6.37 -40.32
CA MET A 320 15.79 5.36 -40.78
C MET A 320 15.39 4.41 -39.64
N LEU A 321 16.34 3.93 -38.86
CA LEU A 321 16.10 3.02 -37.74
C LEU A 321 15.39 3.73 -36.57
N LEU A 322 15.78 4.97 -36.28
CA LEU A 322 15.07 5.77 -35.27
C LEU A 322 13.61 6.02 -35.68
N SER A 323 13.34 6.30 -36.96
CA SER A 323 11.96 6.47 -37.43
C SER A 323 11.13 5.20 -37.33
N GLU A 324 11.74 4.03 -37.59
CA GLU A 324 11.09 2.73 -37.37
C GLU A 324 10.75 2.50 -35.88
N THR A 325 11.72 2.73 -34.99
CA THR A 325 11.49 2.62 -33.55
C THR A 325 10.45 3.60 -33.06
N PHE A 326 10.43 4.84 -33.55
CA PHE A 326 9.44 5.82 -33.23
C PHE A 326 8.01 5.36 -33.60
N ILE A 327 7.83 4.83 -34.82
CA ILE A 327 6.54 4.26 -35.26
C ILE A 327 6.12 3.10 -34.33
N MET A 328 7.06 2.21 -33.97
CA MET A 328 6.78 1.09 -33.10
C MET A 328 6.39 1.52 -31.69
N ILE A 329 7.05 2.54 -31.13
CA ILE A 329 6.72 3.08 -29.79
C ILE A 329 5.35 3.74 -29.82
N VAL A 330 5.07 4.59 -30.82
CA VAL A 330 3.73 5.21 -30.94
C VAL A 330 2.64 4.14 -31.05
N ALA A 331 2.84 3.11 -31.85
CA ALA A 331 1.91 2.00 -31.96
C ALA A 331 1.78 1.20 -30.63
N SER A 332 2.89 1.03 -29.88
CA SER A 332 2.90 0.38 -28.58
C SER A 332 2.19 1.21 -27.51
N ILE A 333 2.33 2.54 -27.55
CA ILE A 333 1.62 3.47 -26.65
C ILE A 333 0.11 3.41 -26.94
N LEU A 334 -0.30 3.41 -28.22
CA LEU A 334 -1.72 3.31 -28.60
C LEU A 334 -2.31 1.96 -28.15
N LEU A 335 -1.57 0.85 -28.32
CA LEU A 335 -1.98 -0.45 -27.84
C LEU A 335 -2.04 -0.50 -26.32
N ALA A 336 -1.06 0.06 -25.64
CA ALA A 336 -1.04 0.17 -24.18
C ALA A 336 -2.23 0.98 -23.66
N ALA A 337 -2.51 2.15 -24.25
CA ALA A 337 -3.65 2.98 -23.88
C ALA A 337 -4.99 2.24 -24.10
N PHE A 338 -5.14 1.54 -25.22
CA PHE A 338 -6.31 0.72 -25.48
C PHE A 338 -6.50 -0.38 -24.41
N LEU A 339 -5.43 -1.11 -24.07
CA LEU A 339 -5.49 -2.17 -23.06
C LEU A 339 -5.75 -1.61 -21.66
N LEU A 340 -5.16 -0.46 -21.31
CA LEU A 340 -5.43 0.23 -20.04
C LEU A 340 -6.91 0.63 -19.92
N LEU A 341 -7.51 1.15 -20.98
CA LEU A 341 -8.93 1.47 -20.99
C LEU A 341 -9.81 0.21 -20.85
N CYS A 342 -9.46 -0.87 -21.54
CA CYS A 342 -10.19 -2.15 -21.41
C CYS A 342 -10.09 -2.76 -20.00
N LEU A 343 -8.98 -2.53 -19.30
CA LEU A 343 -8.69 -3.09 -17.97
C LEU A 343 -8.91 -2.10 -16.83
N SER A 344 -9.58 -0.97 -17.08
CA SER A 344 -9.73 0.12 -16.11
C SER A 344 -10.29 -0.32 -14.76
N ASN A 345 -11.33 -1.17 -14.75
CA ASN A 345 -11.93 -1.68 -13.52
C ASN A 345 -10.98 -2.60 -12.74
N GLN A 346 -10.22 -3.46 -13.43
CA GLN A 346 -9.24 -4.33 -12.81
C GLN A 346 -8.07 -3.53 -12.24
N ILE A 347 -7.65 -2.46 -12.92
CA ILE A 347 -6.61 -1.54 -12.44
C ILE A 347 -7.08 -0.82 -11.19
N TYR A 348 -8.33 -0.34 -11.16
CA TYR A 348 -8.92 0.27 -9.96
C TYR A 348 -8.96 -0.71 -8.78
N GLN A 349 -9.39 -1.96 -9.01
CA GLN A 349 -9.38 -3.00 -7.97
C GLN A 349 -7.98 -3.35 -7.46
N LEU A 350 -6.95 -3.22 -8.31
CA LEU A 350 -5.57 -3.57 -7.97
C LEU A 350 -4.82 -2.43 -7.27
N LEU A 351 -4.98 -1.20 -7.75
CA LEU A 351 -4.21 -0.04 -7.32
C LEU A 351 -5.00 0.96 -6.45
N GLY A 352 -6.32 0.84 -6.40
CA GLY A 352 -7.20 1.76 -5.69
C GLY A 352 -7.42 3.12 -6.37
N TYR A 353 -6.86 3.33 -7.57
CA TYR A 353 -6.93 4.60 -8.31
C TYR A 353 -7.56 4.45 -9.68
N HIS A 354 -8.35 5.43 -10.08
CA HIS A 354 -8.88 5.50 -11.44
C HIS A 354 -7.80 5.96 -12.44
N LEU A 355 -7.99 5.63 -13.73
CA LEU A 355 -7.02 6.00 -14.77
C LEU A 355 -6.84 7.52 -14.93
N ASN A 356 -7.88 8.31 -14.72
CA ASN A 356 -7.80 9.79 -14.74
C ASN A 356 -6.95 10.33 -13.60
N GLU A 357 -6.92 9.67 -12.45
CA GLU A 357 -6.09 10.03 -11.31
C GLU A 357 -4.62 9.63 -11.54
N LEU A 358 -4.38 8.41 -12.07
CA LEU A 358 -3.04 7.92 -12.40
C LEU A 358 -2.37 8.78 -13.48
N PHE A 359 -3.12 9.23 -14.48
CA PHE A 359 -2.63 10.00 -15.62
C PHE A 359 -3.09 11.47 -15.61
N ALA A 360 -3.27 12.06 -14.42
CA ALA A 360 -3.65 13.45 -14.27
C ALA A 360 -2.66 14.39 -14.99
N LEU A 361 -3.18 15.49 -15.56
CA LEU A 361 -2.38 16.44 -16.36
C LEU A 361 -1.19 17.01 -15.59
N GLU A 362 -1.34 17.23 -14.30
CA GLU A 362 -0.28 17.73 -13.41
C GLU A 362 0.93 16.80 -13.34
N ARG A 363 0.73 15.49 -13.51
CA ARG A 363 1.75 14.44 -13.44
C ARG A 363 2.05 13.79 -14.78
N ILE A 364 1.52 14.33 -15.91
CA ILE A 364 1.69 13.78 -17.26
C ILE A 364 3.17 13.68 -17.70
N TRP A 365 4.05 14.45 -17.06
CA TRP A 365 5.48 14.39 -17.31
C TRP A 365 6.09 13.05 -16.95
N ILE A 366 5.52 12.30 -15.96
CA ILE A 366 6.01 10.97 -15.54
C ILE A 366 5.82 9.95 -16.66
N PRO A 367 4.60 9.70 -17.18
CA PRO A 367 4.42 8.80 -18.32
C PRO A 367 5.16 9.29 -19.57
N ALA A 368 5.28 10.59 -19.80
CA ALA A 368 6.09 11.12 -20.90
C ALA A 368 7.57 10.76 -20.75
N LEU A 369 8.14 10.88 -19.55
CA LEU A 369 9.51 10.47 -19.25
C LEU A 369 9.72 8.98 -19.50
N VAL A 370 8.81 8.11 -19.04
CA VAL A 370 8.84 6.67 -19.30
C VAL A 370 8.86 6.38 -20.79
N CYS A 371 8.03 7.05 -21.57
CA CYS A 371 8.02 6.92 -23.05
C CYS A 371 9.32 7.38 -23.69
N ILE A 372 9.88 8.52 -23.23
CA ILE A 372 11.16 9.05 -23.74
C ILE A 372 12.32 8.08 -23.42
N VAL A 373 12.41 7.61 -22.18
CA VAL A 373 13.45 6.65 -21.77
C VAL A 373 13.32 5.36 -22.57
N SER A 374 12.10 4.85 -22.76
CA SER A 374 11.83 3.68 -23.60
C SER A 374 12.30 3.90 -25.06
N PHE A 375 12.04 5.08 -25.63
CA PHE A 375 12.48 5.44 -26.98
C PHE A 375 14.00 5.49 -27.09
N LEU A 376 14.66 6.10 -26.11
CA LEU A 376 16.13 6.18 -26.10
C LEU A 376 16.76 4.80 -25.99
N LEU A 377 16.30 3.97 -25.05
CA LEU A 377 16.83 2.61 -24.87
C LEU A 377 16.54 1.71 -26.08
N ALA A 378 15.29 1.69 -26.54
CA ALA A 378 14.88 0.85 -27.67
C ALA A 378 15.43 1.32 -29.02
N GLY A 379 15.62 2.62 -29.21
CA GLY A 379 16.02 3.21 -30.50
C GLY A 379 17.52 3.39 -30.68
N LEU A 380 18.21 3.97 -29.68
CA LEU A 380 19.62 4.31 -29.82
C LEU A 380 20.51 3.07 -29.92
N ILE A 381 20.27 2.03 -29.12
CA ILE A 381 21.13 0.83 -29.12
C ILE A 381 21.15 0.15 -30.51
N PRO A 382 19.98 -0.20 -31.11
CA PRO A 382 19.99 -0.77 -32.47
C PRO A 382 20.51 0.21 -33.52
N ALA A 383 20.12 1.49 -33.46
CA ALA A 383 20.52 2.49 -34.45
C ALA A 383 22.03 2.69 -34.51
N VAL A 384 22.70 2.77 -33.35
CA VAL A 384 24.17 2.88 -33.28
C VAL A 384 24.84 1.61 -33.80
N LEU A 385 24.38 0.43 -33.37
CA LEU A 385 25.00 -0.84 -33.79
C LEU A 385 24.84 -1.08 -35.30
N TYR A 386 23.67 -0.81 -35.88
CA TYR A 386 23.44 -0.98 -37.32
C TYR A 386 24.14 0.06 -38.17
N SER A 387 24.29 1.32 -37.72
CA SER A 387 24.98 2.35 -38.47
C SER A 387 26.48 2.07 -38.64
N ARG A 388 27.06 1.25 -37.75
CA ARG A 388 28.49 0.85 -37.74
C ARG A 388 28.79 -0.45 -38.47
N VAL A 389 27.82 -1.09 -39.14
CA VAL A 389 28.06 -2.33 -39.91
C VAL A 389 29.00 -2.05 -41.07
N ASN A 390 30.13 -2.81 -41.16
CA ASN A 390 31.07 -2.72 -42.23
C ASN A 390 30.52 -3.39 -43.50
N LEU A 391 30.66 -2.71 -44.66
CA LEU A 391 30.20 -3.17 -45.97
C LEU A 391 30.83 -4.52 -46.37
N GLU A 392 32.13 -4.68 -46.09
CA GLU A 392 32.87 -5.90 -46.43
C GLU A 392 32.29 -7.16 -45.74
N TYR A 393 31.92 -7.04 -44.46
CA TYR A 393 31.29 -8.13 -43.70
C TYR A 393 29.83 -8.41 -44.12
N ALA A 394 29.11 -7.39 -44.60
CA ALA A 394 27.73 -7.56 -45.04
C ALA A 394 27.60 -8.37 -46.34
N PHE A 395 28.64 -8.35 -47.21
CA PHE A 395 28.67 -9.13 -48.45
C PHE A 395 29.40 -10.47 -48.32
N LYS A 396 30.42 -10.57 -47.45
CA LYS A 396 31.03 -11.87 -47.12
C LYS A 396 30.10 -12.63 -46.18
N ARG A 397 29.71 -13.86 -46.54
CA ARG A 397 28.91 -14.79 -45.73
C ARG A 397 29.56 -15.21 -44.37
N GLY A 398 30.56 -14.46 -43.90
CA GLY A 398 31.25 -14.70 -42.63
C GLY A 398 30.36 -14.36 -41.45
N SER A 399 30.11 -15.33 -40.56
CA SER A 399 29.43 -15.13 -39.31
C SER A 399 30.16 -14.07 -38.48
N ASP A 400 29.52 -12.91 -38.26
CA ASP A 400 30.02 -11.95 -37.27
C ASP A 400 30.05 -12.65 -35.91
N ASN A 401 31.25 -12.95 -35.44
CA ASN A 401 31.47 -13.70 -34.18
C ASN A 401 31.14 -12.86 -32.94
N ARG A 402 30.68 -11.64 -33.13
CA ARG A 402 30.28 -10.72 -32.04
C ARG A 402 28.85 -10.98 -31.55
N THR A 403 28.62 -12.12 -30.90
CA THR A 403 27.31 -12.44 -30.28
C THR A 403 27.28 -12.10 -28.82
N TRP A 404 28.33 -11.54 -28.23
CA TRP A 404 28.47 -11.26 -26.82
C TRP A 404 27.37 -10.30 -26.30
N TRP A 405 27.01 -9.28 -27.07
CA TRP A 405 25.95 -8.33 -26.69
C TRP A 405 24.56 -8.99 -26.59
N LYS A 406 24.26 -9.98 -27.45
CA LYS A 406 22.99 -10.74 -27.34
C LYS A 406 22.94 -11.55 -26.04
N ARG A 407 24.10 -12.09 -25.64
CA ARG A 407 24.23 -12.84 -24.38
C ARG A 407 24.05 -11.92 -23.17
N ILE A 408 24.59 -10.68 -23.23
CA ILE A 408 24.40 -9.68 -22.18
C ILE A 408 22.94 -9.28 -22.08
N LEU A 409 22.26 -8.99 -23.20
CA LEU A 409 20.83 -8.65 -23.18
C LEU A 409 19.99 -9.79 -22.59
N LEU A 410 20.28 -11.03 -23.00
CA LEU A 410 19.60 -12.21 -22.44
C LEU A 410 19.92 -12.39 -20.95
N PHE A 411 21.17 -12.19 -20.53
CA PHE A 411 21.60 -12.25 -19.14
C PHE A 411 20.81 -11.25 -18.28
N VAL A 412 20.78 -9.98 -18.65
CA VAL A 412 20.07 -8.94 -17.90
C VAL A 412 18.57 -9.26 -17.85
N GLN A 413 17.97 -9.68 -18.97
CA GLN A 413 16.56 -10.03 -19.02
C GLN A 413 16.22 -11.19 -18.09
N VAL A 414 17.00 -12.27 -18.10
CA VAL A 414 16.78 -13.44 -17.23
C VAL A 414 17.03 -13.08 -15.76
N ALA A 415 18.06 -12.28 -15.47
CA ALA A 415 18.35 -11.82 -14.12
C ALA A 415 17.20 -10.98 -13.55
N CYS A 416 16.70 -9.99 -14.29
CA CYS A 416 15.54 -9.18 -13.89
C CYS A 416 14.30 -10.04 -13.66
N THR A 417 14.00 -10.96 -14.57
CA THR A 417 12.84 -11.86 -14.46
C THR A 417 12.96 -12.75 -13.23
N THR A 418 14.13 -13.31 -12.98
CA THR A 418 14.37 -14.15 -11.79
C THR A 418 14.21 -13.34 -10.50
N ALA A 419 14.76 -12.11 -10.47
CA ALA A 419 14.61 -11.23 -9.31
C ALA A 419 13.15 -10.98 -8.97
N VAL A 420 12.33 -10.61 -9.97
CA VAL A 420 10.91 -10.31 -9.77
C VAL A 420 10.12 -11.56 -9.37
N VAL A 421 10.38 -12.72 -9.98
CA VAL A 421 9.70 -13.99 -9.64
C VAL A 421 10.07 -14.46 -8.21
N CYS A 422 11.34 -14.38 -7.82
CA CYS A 422 11.75 -14.72 -6.45
C CYS A 422 11.15 -13.74 -5.43
N PHE A 423 11.10 -12.45 -5.75
CA PHE A 423 10.49 -11.44 -4.87
C PHE A 423 8.99 -11.67 -4.71
N LEU A 424 8.28 -12.11 -5.77
CA LEU A 424 6.88 -12.55 -5.66
C LEU A 424 6.70 -13.66 -4.61
N LEU A 425 7.60 -14.64 -4.60
CA LEU A 425 7.51 -15.74 -3.63
C LEU A 425 7.78 -15.25 -2.20
N VAL A 426 8.67 -14.27 -2.03
CA VAL A 426 8.90 -13.63 -0.73
C VAL A 426 7.64 -12.91 -0.26
N THR A 427 7.04 -12.05 -1.09
CA THR A 427 5.81 -11.34 -0.70
C THR A 427 4.64 -12.29 -0.43
N ALA A 428 4.52 -13.37 -1.20
CA ALA A 428 3.51 -14.41 -0.98
C ALA A 428 3.75 -15.19 0.33
N GLN A 429 5.00 -15.44 0.69
CA GLN A 429 5.37 -16.06 1.96
C GLN A 429 4.96 -15.16 3.13
N GLN A 430 5.32 -13.88 3.10
CA GLN A 430 5.00 -12.92 4.16
C GLN A 430 3.48 -12.71 4.31
N SER A 431 2.74 -12.56 3.22
CA SER A 431 1.27 -12.45 3.25
C SER A 431 0.60 -13.70 3.87
N LYS A 432 1.14 -14.90 3.59
CA LYS A 432 0.61 -16.16 4.15
C LYS A 432 0.98 -16.34 5.62
N TYR A 433 2.15 -15.86 6.04
CA TYR A 433 2.64 -15.98 7.42
C TYR A 433 1.71 -15.28 8.39
N VAL A 434 1.29 -14.05 8.09
CA VAL A 434 0.39 -13.26 8.95
C VAL A 434 -0.90 -14.00 9.28
N LEU A 435 -1.50 -14.68 8.30
CA LEU A 435 -2.74 -15.43 8.50
C LEU A 435 -2.56 -16.72 9.33
N LYS A 436 -1.31 -17.12 9.62
CA LYS A 436 -0.98 -18.33 10.37
C LYS A 436 -0.22 -18.04 11.66
N ALA A 437 0.19 -16.79 11.86
CA ALA A 437 0.94 -16.40 13.04
C ALA A 437 0.07 -16.62 14.29
N ASP A 438 0.67 -17.15 15.33
CA ASP A 438 0.04 -17.27 16.64
C ASP A 438 -0.03 -15.87 17.26
N VAL A 439 -1.23 -15.34 17.37
CA VAL A 439 -1.49 -14.04 18.00
C VAL A 439 -1.70 -14.14 19.51
N GLY A 440 -1.65 -15.34 20.09
CA GLY A 440 -1.88 -15.60 21.52
C GLY A 440 -3.35 -15.74 21.89
N TYR A 441 -4.28 -15.66 20.93
CA TYR A 441 -5.72 -15.94 21.10
C TYR A 441 -6.28 -16.61 19.83
N LYS A 442 -7.41 -17.31 20.00
CA LYS A 442 -8.05 -18.01 18.87
C LYS A 442 -9.28 -17.27 18.40
N TYR A 443 -9.28 -16.91 17.15
CA TYR A 443 -10.39 -16.19 16.50
C TYR A 443 -11.11 -16.99 15.40
N ASP A 444 -10.73 -18.26 15.23
CA ASP A 444 -11.43 -19.15 14.31
C ASP A 444 -12.88 -19.31 14.76
N ASN A 445 -13.81 -19.26 13.80
CA ASN A 445 -15.24 -19.32 14.03
C ASN A 445 -15.82 -18.20 14.93
N VAL A 446 -15.15 -17.05 15.04
CA VAL A 446 -15.67 -15.89 15.74
C VAL A 446 -16.26 -14.90 14.74
N ILE A 447 -17.53 -14.52 14.96
CA ILE A 447 -18.19 -13.40 14.28
C ILE A 447 -18.16 -12.19 15.18
N THR A 448 -17.95 -11.01 14.59
CA THR A 448 -17.93 -9.74 15.29
C THR A 448 -19.02 -8.81 14.81
N MET A 449 -19.56 -8.00 15.71
CA MET A 449 -20.39 -6.84 15.40
C MET A 449 -20.18 -5.73 16.41
N GLU A 450 -20.49 -4.51 16.03
CA GLU A 450 -20.50 -3.32 16.89
C GLU A 450 -21.93 -2.91 17.17
N TYR A 451 -22.21 -2.58 18.44
CA TYR A 451 -23.54 -2.14 18.86
C TYR A 451 -23.44 -1.05 19.92
N SER A 452 -24.12 0.07 19.68
CA SER A 452 -24.24 1.16 20.62
C SER A 452 -25.62 1.09 21.34
N ALA A 453 -25.60 0.88 22.63
CA ALA A 453 -26.81 0.66 23.40
C ALA A 453 -26.58 0.89 24.91
N THR A 454 -27.66 0.90 25.66
CA THR A 454 -27.60 0.87 27.13
C THR A 454 -27.10 -0.48 27.64
N GLN A 455 -26.56 -0.52 28.85
CA GLN A 455 -26.07 -1.75 29.47
C GLN A 455 -27.16 -2.85 29.58
N SER A 456 -28.40 -2.47 29.82
CA SER A 456 -29.53 -3.43 29.87
C SER A 456 -29.82 -4.06 28.50
N GLN A 457 -29.72 -3.27 27.42
CA GLN A 457 -29.91 -3.76 26.07
C GLN A 457 -28.75 -4.68 25.65
N HIS A 458 -27.49 -4.34 26.02
CA HIS A 458 -26.35 -5.22 25.82
C HIS A 458 -26.52 -6.57 26.50
N SER A 459 -26.96 -6.59 27.77
CA SER A 459 -27.21 -7.83 28.49
C SER A 459 -28.33 -8.67 27.84
N ALA A 460 -29.42 -8.03 27.45
CA ALA A 460 -30.57 -8.71 26.82
C ALA A 460 -30.16 -9.32 25.45
N LEU A 461 -29.43 -8.58 24.62
CA LEU A 461 -28.95 -9.07 23.31
C LEU A 461 -27.95 -10.20 23.47
N ARG A 462 -27.00 -10.08 24.41
CA ARG A 462 -26.03 -11.14 24.71
C ARG A 462 -26.70 -12.44 25.08
N ASP A 463 -27.70 -12.36 25.99
CA ASP A 463 -28.44 -13.51 26.47
C ASP A 463 -29.26 -14.19 25.35
N GLU A 464 -29.87 -13.42 24.46
CA GLU A 464 -30.59 -13.97 23.30
C GLU A 464 -29.67 -14.66 22.29
N ILE A 465 -28.53 -14.07 22.00
CA ILE A 465 -27.53 -14.69 21.14
C ILE A 465 -26.99 -15.99 21.78
N GLY A 466 -26.75 -15.97 23.10
CA GLY A 466 -26.25 -17.13 23.82
C GLY A 466 -27.23 -18.33 23.89
N LYS A 467 -28.53 -18.11 23.65
CA LYS A 467 -29.52 -19.21 23.56
C LYS A 467 -29.48 -19.99 22.25
N LEU A 468 -28.80 -19.49 21.24
CA LEU A 468 -28.73 -20.16 19.93
C LEU A 468 -27.87 -21.41 20.03
N PRO A 469 -28.35 -22.58 19.56
CA PRO A 469 -27.68 -23.88 19.81
C PRO A 469 -26.32 -24.04 19.15
N PHE A 470 -25.99 -23.20 18.20
CA PHE A 470 -24.72 -23.18 17.49
C PHE A 470 -23.75 -22.11 18.02
N VAL A 471 -24.15 -21.32 19.02
CA VAL A 471 -23.31 -20.33 19.71
C VAL A 471 -22.67 -20.99 20.92
N GLN A 472 -21.34 -20.96 20.96
CA GLN A 472 -20.59 -21.52 22.08
C GLN A 472 -20.41 -20.52 23.21
N SER A 473 -20.08 -19.28 22.88
CA SER A 473 -19.88 -18.18 23.83
C SER A 473 -20.02 -16.81 23.17
N VAL A 474 -20.34 -15.80 23.97
CA VAL A 474 -20.43 -14.39 23.55
C VAL A 474 -19.63 -13.55 24.54
N GLY A 475 -18.56 -12.95 24.08
CA GLY A 475 -17.73 -12.02 24.84
C GLY A 475 -17.87 -10.59 24.35
N LEU A 476 -17.90 -9.65 25.26
CA LEU A 476 -17.98 -8.22 24.97
C LEU A 476 -16.64 -7.52 25.24
N SER A 477 -16.28 -6.57 24.38
CA SER A 477 -15.13 -5.70 24.57
C SER A 477 -15.42 -4.28 24.14
N VAL A 478 -14.67 -3.32 24.65
CA VAL A 478 -14.76 -1.93 24.20
C VAL A 478 -14.01 -1.75 22.88
N GLN A 479 -12.89 -2.46 22.71
CA GLN A 479 -12.10 -2.46 21.49
C GLN A 479 -11.73 -3.88 21.05
N TYR A 480 -11.27 -4.02 19.81
CA TYR A 480 -10.59 -5.24 19.37
C TYR A 480 -9.09 -5.12 19.64
N PRO A 481 -8.44 -6.17 20.14
CA PRO A 481 -6.97 -6.17 20.35
C PRO A 481 -6.16 -5.76 19.13
N ILE A 482 -6.69 -5.94 17.93
CA ILE A 482 -6.04 -5.60 16.66
C ILE A 482 -6.20 -4.14 16.21
N ASN A 483 -7.13 -3.38 16.80
CA ASN A 483 -7.47 -2.02 16.37
C ASN A 483 -6.84 -1.00 17.32
N GLY A 484 -5.64 -0.55 17.13
CA GLY A 484 -5.12 0.49 17.98
C GLY A 484 -5.25 0.19 19.49
N TYR A 485 -4.93 1.12 20.35
CA TYR A 485 -5.01 0.91 21.79
C TYR A 485 -5.26 2.22 22.54
N MET A 486 -5.92 2.13 23.68
CA MET A 486 -5.89 3.16 24.69
C MET A 486 -4.69 2.92 25.60
N GLY A 487 -3.93 3.96 25.89
CA GLY A 487 -2.75 3.91 26.74
C GLY A 487 -2.90 4.84 27.92
N SER A 488 -2.39 4.44 29.07
CA SER A 488 -2.32 5.26 30.26
C SER A 488 -1.06 4.91 31.04
N PRO A 489 -0.41 5.88 31.68
CA PRO A 489 0.77 5.63 32.47
C PRO A 489 0.47 4.81 33.73
N VAL A 490 1.38 3.91 34.08
CA VAL A 490 1.49 3.32 35.41
C VAL A 490 2.47 4.19 36.21
N ILE A 491 2.01 4.65 37.37
CA ILE A 491 2.73 5.65 38.17
C ILE A 491 3.30 5.01 39.45
N ASP A 492 4.57 5.30 39.74
CA ASP A 492 5.15 5.11 41.08
C ASP A 492 4.76 6.30 41.94
N VAL A 493 3.74 6.12 42.79
CA VAL A 493 3.19 7.19 43.63
C VAL A 493 4.19 7.69 44.68
N GLU A 494 5.14 6.85 45.10
CA GLU A 494 6.14 7.23 46.12
C GLU A 494 7.21 8.17 45.53
N LYS A 495 7.53 7.96 44.23
CA LYS A 495 8.54 8.76 43.53
C LYS A 495 7.91 9.86 42.67
N GLU A 496 6.59 9.86 42.51
CA GLU A 496 5.88 10.75 41.58
C GLU A 496 6.36 10.62 40.12
N GLU A 497 6.79 9.42 39.72
CA GLU A 497 7.35 9.15 38.37
C GLU A 497 6.46 8.18 37.58
N ILE A 498 6.44 8.33 36.26
CA ILE A 498 5.85 7.33 35.37
C ILE A 498 6.81 6.15 35.27
N MET A 499 6.34 4.96 35.65
CA MET A 499 7.13 3.72 35.52
C MET A 499 7.21 3.27 34.06
N PHE A 500 6.07 3.23 33.38
CA PHE A 500 5.93 2.88 31.97
C PHE A 500 4.51 3.20 31.47
N LEU A 501 4.38 3.33 30.15
CA LEU A 501 3.09 3.39 29.47
C LEU A 501 2.50 1.99 29.37
N CYS A 502 1.27 1.85 29.79
CA CYS A 502 0.53 0.59 29.77
C CYS A 502 -0.70 0.73 28.88
N ARG A 503 -0.85 -0.20 27.96
CA ARG A 503 -2.11 -0.34 27.25
C ARG A 503 -3.20 -0.80 28.23
N TYR A 504 -4.43 -0.32 28.06
CA TYR A 504 -5.55 -0.89 28.75
C TYR A 504 -6.68 -1.28 27.80
N GLU A 505 -7.35 -2.36 28.15
CA GLU A 505 -8.47 -2.94 27.41
C GLU A 505 -9.61 -3.20 28.38
N CYS A 506 -10.84 -3.28 27.86
CA CYS A 506 -11.99 -3.62 28.65
C CYS A 506 -12.69 -4.85 28.07
N PHE A 507 -12.69 -5.94 28.85
CA PHE A 507 -13.30 -7.23 28.50
C PHE A 507 -14.32 -7.62 29.56
N ASP A 508 -15.43 -8.22 29.13
CA ASP A 508 -16.34 -8.88 30.06
C ASP A 508 -15.78 -10.24 30.52
N GLU A 509 -16.48 -10.87 31.48
CA GLU A 509 -16.08 -12.16 32.04
C GLU A 509 -16.03 -13.30 31.00
N ASN A 510 -16.79 -13.21 29.92
CA ASN A 510 -16.86 -14.23 28.87
C ASN A 510 -15.82 -14.04 27.75
N TYR A 511 -15.23 -12.87 27.63
CA TYR A 511 -14.34 -12.55 26.50
C TYR A 511 -13.10 -13.45 26.44
N ILE A 512 -12.45 -13.68 27.59
CA ILE A 512 -11.24 -14.50 27.70
C ILE A 512 -11.52 -15.95 27.24
N GLU A 513 -12.68 -16.49 27.64
CA GLU A 513 -13.12 -17.82 27.20
C GLU A 513 -13.49 -17.81 25.71
N THR A 514 -14.22 -16.78 25.27
CA THR A 514 -14.62 -16.64 23.86
C THR A 514 -13.42 -16.58 22.93
N MET A 515 -12.37 -15.88 23.30
CA MET A 515 -11.12 -15.79 22.51
C MET A 515 -10.11 -16.88 22.85
N GLN A 516 -10.44 -17.81 23.77
CA GLN A 516 -9.58 -18.90 24.22
C GLN A 516 -8.20 -18.41 24.65
N MET A 517 -8.16 -17.30 25.41
CA MET A 517 -6.93 -16.77 25.99
C MET A 517 -6.52 -17.56 27.23
N GLU A 518 -5.24 -17.67 27.51
CA GLU A 518 -4.70 -18.47 28.62
C GLU A 518 -4.44 -17.59 29.85
N ILE A 519 -5.13 -17.87 30.96
CA ILE A 519 -4.79 -17.31 32.28
C ILE A 519 -3.72 -18.14 32.92
N ILE A 520 -2.55 -17.56 33.16
CA ILE A 520 -1.37 -18.26 33.68
C ILE A 520 -1.41 -18.34 35.21
N ARG A 521 -1.89 -17.26 35.86
CA ARG A 521 -2.00 -17.16 37.33
C ARG A 521 -3.27 -16.42 37.72
N GLY A 522 -3.78 -16.73 38.89
CA GLY A 522 -4.99 -16.09 39.42
C GLY A 522 -6.26 -16.59 38.77
N ARG A 523 -7.19 -15.69 38.52
CA ARG A 523 -8.52 -16.00 37.98
C ARG A 523 -9.03 -14.93 37.00
N ASN A 524 -10.07 -15.30 36.27
CA ASN A 524 -10.84 -14.38 35.43
C ASN A 524 -11.75 -13.45 36.27
N PHE A 525 -12.32 -12.46 35.63
CA PHE A 525 -13.36 -11.62 36.19
C PHE A 525 -14.62 -12.45 36.62
N ASN A 526 -15.33 -11.94 37.60
CA ASN A 526 -16.68 -12.36 37.92
C ASN A 526 -17.60 -11.12 38.04
N GLU A 527 -18.90 -11.34 38.05
CA GLU A 527 -19.89 -10.25 38.10
C GLU A 527 -19.78 -9.34 39.34
N GLN A 528 -19.14 -9.82 40.41
CA GLN A 528 -18.94 -9.07 41.65
C GLN A 528 -17.67 -8.25 41.70
N ASP A 529 -16.81 -8.41 40.68
CA ASP A 529 -15.58 -7.63 40.59
C ASP A 529 -15.90 -6.20 40.13
N GLY A 530 -15.51 -5.23 40.94
CA GLY A 530 -15.68 -3.82 40.62
C GLY A 530 -14.61 -3.28 39.69
N THR A 531 -14.65 -1.99 39.38
CA THR A 531 -13.78 -1.28 38.44
C THR A 531 -12.32 -1.12 38.90
N LYS A 532 -11.99 -1.45 40.16
CA LYS A 532 -10.65 -1.34 40.74
C LYS A 532 -9.85 -2.65 40.71
N LYS A 533 -10.24 -3.59 39.85
CA LYS A 533 -9.55 -4.86 39.65
C LYS A 533 -9.14 -5.01 38.18
N ALA A 534 -7.98 -5.59 37.95
CA ALA A 534 -7.48 -5.82 36.60
C ALA A 534 -6.84 -7.19 36.44
N ILE A 535 -6.86 -7.69 35.22
CA ILE A 535 -6.03 -8.80 34.75
C ILE A 535 -4.89 -8.17 33.94
N VAL A 536 -3.65 -8.56 34.20
CA VAL A 536 -2.47 -8.03 33.51
C VAL A 536 -1.80 -9.10 32.66
N ASN A 537 -1.05 -8.73 31.63
CA ASN A 537 -0.26 -9.69 30.85
C ASN A 537 1.14 -9.93 31.45
N GLU A 538 1.87 -10.95 30.95
CA GLU A 538 3.23 -11.26 31.41
C GLU A 538 4.16 -10.08 31.23
N LYS A 539 4.07 -9.37 30.10
CA LYS A 539 4.88 -8.18 29.79
C LYS A 539 4.72 -7.09 30.84
N PHE A 540 3.49 -6.84 31.33
CA PHE A 540 3.22 -5.90 32.41
C PHE A 540 3.96 -6.29 33.70
N VAL A 541 3.82 -7.57 34.09
CA VAL A 541 4.45 -8.11 35.31
C VAL A 541 5.96 -7.93 35.28
N HIS A 542 6.59 -8.28 34.14
CA HIS A 542 8.02 -8.10 33.94
C HIS A 542 8.45 -6.63 33.95
N GLN A 543 7.71 -5.76 33.29
CA GLN A 543 8.04 -4.35 33.21
C GLN A 543 7.89 -3.63 34.53
N HIS A 544 6.92 -4.06 35.36
CA HIS A 544 6.78 -3.60 36.74
C HIS A 544 7.87 -4.14 37.69
N GLY A 545 8.68 -5.08 37.24
CA GLY A 545 9.70 -5.73 38.07
C GLY A 545 9.15 -6.77 39.05
N TRP A 546 7.97 -7.31 38.79
CA TRP A 546 7.36 -8.32 39.65
C TRP A 546 7.72 -9.74 39.18
N ASP A 547 7.68 -10.67 40.13
CA ASP A 547 7.71 -12.10 39.84
C ASP A 547 6.28 -12.59 39.50
N LEU A 548 6.14 -13.42 38.46
CA LEU A 548 4.85 -13.94 37.98
C LEU A 548 4.06 -14.68 39.07
N ASN A 549 4.73 -15.36 40.01
CA ASN A 549 4.05 -16.11 41.04
C ASN A 549 3.52 -15.22 42.18
N SER A 550 4.05 -14.01 42.31
CA SER A 550 3.67 -13.06 43.37
C SER A 550 2.86 -11.83 42.86
N ALA A 551 2.58 -11.77 41.56
CA ALA A 551 1.90 -10.64 40.97
C ALA A 551 0.43 -10.52 41.38
N VAL A 552 -0.27 -11.64 41.53
CA VAL A 552 -1.68 -11.69 41.94
C VAL A 552 -1.84 -11.18 43.37
N GLY A 553 -2.76 -10.25 43.55
CA GLY A 553 -3.04 -9.60 44.84
C GLY A 553 -2.28 -8.28 45.06
N LYS A 554 -1.23 -7.97 44.24
CA LYS A 554 -0.53 -6.71 44.28
C LYS A 554 -1.37 -5.57 43.69
N TYR A 555 -0.96 -4.35 44.02
CA TYR A 555 -1.61 -3.12 43.58
C TYR A 555 -0.66 -2.29 42.71
N PHE A 556 -1.19 -1.62 41.71
CA PHE A 556 -0.52 -0.60 40.92
C PHE A 556 -1.40 0.64 40.77
N PHE A 557 -0.84 1.78 40.47
CA PHE A 557 -1.58 3.04 40.31
C PHE A 557 -1.71 3.40 38.83
N GLN A 558 -2.92 3.51 38.34
CA GLN A 558 -3.24 3.88 36.95
C GLN A 558 -4.59 4.60 36.92
N ASN A 559 -4.78 5.54 35.98
CA ASN A 559 -6.03 6.30 35.80
C ASN A 559 -6.54 6.93 37.10
N GLY A 560 -5.63 7.51 37.89
CA GLY A 560 -5.97 8.21 39.15
C GLY A 560 -6.39 7.29 40.30
N GLY A 561 -6.17 5.99 40.24
CA GLY A 561 -6.57 5.07 41.28
C GLY A 561 -5.70 3.84 41.48
N TRP A 562 -5.75 3.27 42.69
CA TRP A 562 -5.14 1.98 42.98
C TRP A 562 -5.98 0.82 42.44
N VAL A 563 -5.34 -0.07 41.70
CA VAL A 563 -5.96 -1.22 41.03
C VAL A 563 -5.29 -2.50 41.50
N GLN A 564 -6.09 -3.50 41.88
CA GLN A 564 -5.63 -4.81 42.32
C GLN A 564 -5.51 -5.79 41.14
N VAL A 565 -4.37 -6.45 41.01
CA VAL A 565 -4.18 -7.57 40.07
C VAL A 565 -4.90 -8.82 40.59
N ILE A 566 -5.86 -9.34 39.83
CA ILE A 566 -6.61 -10.57 40.17
C ILE A 566 -6.19 -11.77 39.31
N GLY A 567 -5.55 -11.54 38.17
CA GLY A 567 -5.07 -12.57 37.26
C GLY A 567 -3.94 -12.09 36.38
N VAL A 568 -3.19 -13.04 35.87
CA VAL A 568 -2.15 -12.82 34.86
C VAL A 568 -2.50 -13.66 33.64
N ILE A 569 -2.64 -13.00 32.49
CA ILE A 569 -2.89 -13.61 31.18
C ILE A 569 -1.58 -13.73 30.40
N LYS A 570 -1.46 -14.78 29.60
CA LYS A 570 -0.34 -14.94 28.69
C LYS A 570 -0.25 -13.78 27.72
N ASP A 571 0.96 -13.41 27.32
CA ASP A 571 1.18 -12.38 26.32
C ASP A 571 0.48 -12.71 24.99
N PHE A 572 -0.16 -11.73 24.42
CA PHE A 572 -0.82 -11.84 23.12
C PHE A 572 -0.57 -10.60 22.27
N SER A 573 -0.71 -10.75 20.96
CA SER A 573 -0.50 -9.68 20.01
C SER A 573 -1.61 -8.62 20.10
N GLN A 574 -1.19 -7.38 20.27
CA GLN A 574 -2.03 -6.19 20.35
C GLN A 574 -1.78 -5.32 19.11
N GLY A 575 -2.49 -5.61 18.05
CA GLY A 575 -2.24 -5.01 16.73
C GLY A 575 -1.37 -5.91 15.86
N LEU A 576 -0.41 -5.32 15.17
CA LEU A 576 0.40 -5.96 14.13
C LEU A 576 1.57 -6.84 14.67
N GLY A 577 1.34 -7.64 15.70
CA GLY A 577 2.37 -8.49 16.30
C GLY A 577 3.14 -7.83 17.43
N ILE A 578 2.72 -6.65 17.84
CA ILE A 578 3.30 -5.92 18.96
C ILE A 578 2.75 -6.50 20.25
N ILE A 579 3.62 -6.76 21.23
CA ILE A 579 3.25 -7.14 22.60
C ILE A 579 3.64 -6.00 23.52
N LEU A 580 2.64 -5.34 24.12
CA LEU A 580 2.81 -4.21 25.05
C LEU A 580 2.41 -4.64 26.46
N PRO A 581 2.89 -3.93 27.52
CA PRO A 581 2.32 -4.05 28.84
C PRO A 581 0.81 -3.75 28.79
N LEU A 582 -0.01 -4.63 29.36
CA LEU A 582 -1.45 -4.53 29.25
C LEU A 582 -2.11 -4.75 30.60
N ALA A 583 -3.08 -3.91 30.93
CA ALA A 583 -4.03 -4.08 31.98
C ALA A 583 -5.45 -4.20 31.40
N VAL A 584 -6.14 -5.28 31.71
CA VAL A 584 -7.51 -5.52 31.27
C VAL A 584 -8.45 -5.19 32.43
N TYR A 585 -9.47 -4.41 32.13
CA TYR A 585 -10.53 -4.00 33.06
C TYR A 585 -11.88 -4.56 32.61
N ARG A 586 -12.89 -4.44 33.47
CA ARG A 586 -14.28 -4.67 33.04
C ARG A 586 -14.81 -3.48 32.23
N PRO A 587 -15.77 -3.68 31.33
CA PRO A 587 -16.33 -2.60 30.50
C PRO A 587 -16.87 -1.42 31.31
N GLU A 588 -17.41 -1.67 32.50
CA GLU A 588 -17.93 -0.63 33.39
C GLU A 588 -16.86 0.38 33.86
N HIS A 589 -15.59 -0.01 33.84
CA HIS A 589 -14.49 0.92 34.12
C HIS A 589 -14.46 2.05 33.11
N PHE A 590 -14.60 1.72 31.84
CA PHE A 590 -14.59 2.69 30.72
C PHE A 590 -15.91 3.48 30.67
N LEU A 591 -17.05 2.78 30.79
CA LEU A 591 -18.39 3.39 30.74
C LEU A 591 -18.63 4.44 31.82
N ASN A 592 -18.11 4.20 33.02
CA ASN A 592 -18.20 5.17 34.11
C ASN A 592 -17.38 6.43 33.89
N GLN A 593 -16.33 6.36 33.07
CA GLN A 593 -15.50 7.52 32.73
C GLN A 593 -16.14 8.39 31.64
N MET A 594 -16.88 7.81 30.71
CA MET A 594 -17.43 8.54 29.56
C MET A 594 -18.78 9.25 29.82
N SER A 595 -19.41 9.06 30.93
CA SER A 595 -20.74 9.64 31.23
C SER A 595 -21.82 9.39 30.16
N ALA A 596 -21.59 8.43 29.28
CA ALA A 596 -22.45 8.15 28.14
C ALA A 596 -23.65 7.29 28.57
N GLN A 597 -24.86 7.67 28.14
CA GLN A 597 -26.05 6.85 28.34
C GLN A 597 -25.99 5.57 27.50
N ASP A 598 -25.42 5.65 26.28
CA ASP A 598 -25.25 4.55 25.37
C ASP A 598 -23.76 4.32 25.11
N ALA A 599 -23.36 3.07 25.21
CA ALA A 599 -21.97 2.66 24.94
C ALA A 599 -21.87 1.80 23.68
N MET A 600 -20.88 2.08 22.87
CA MET A 600 -20.53 1.18 21.78
C MET A 600 -19.68 0.03 22.32
N LEU A 601 -20.23 -1.18 22.32
CA LEU A 601 -19.50 -2.40 22.64
C LEU A 601 -19.37 -3.31 21.41
N GLN A 602 -18.30 -4.06 21.42
CA GLN A 602 -17.96 -5.02 20.38
C GLN A 602 -18.32 -6.42 20.84
N TYR A 603 -19.21 -7.06 20.10
CA TYR A 603 -19.61 -8.44 20.31
C TYR A 603 -18.65 -9.36 19.61
N ASN A 604 -18.14 -10.35 20.32
CA ASN A 604 -17.32 -11.42 19.79
C ASN A 604 -18.08 -12.74 20.04
N ILE A 605 -18.63 -13.32 18.97
CA ILE A 605 -19.56 -14.45 19.05
C ILE A 605 -18.87 -15.67 18.47
N ARG A 606 -18.53 -16.62 19.33
CA ARG A 606 -17.94 -17.88 18.90
C ARG A 606 -19.03 -18.87 18.49
N LEU A 607 -18.92 -19.35 17.28
CA LEU A 607 -19.82 -20.35 16.72
C LEU A 607 -19.12 -21.74 16.72
N ASP A 608 -19.91 -22.81 16.68
CA ASP A 608 -19.42 -24.16 16.43
C ASP A 608 -18.82 -24.27 15.03
N LYS A 609 -19.46 -23.61 14.05
CA LYS A 609 -19.01 -23.57 12.65
C LYS A 609 -19.50 -22.31 11.95
N LEU A 610 -18.61 -21.68 11.18
CA LEU A 610 -18.95 -20.60 10.26
C LEU A 610 -19.67 -21.17 9.02
N SER A 611 -20.99 -21.24 9.08
CA SER A 611 -21.83 -21.60 7.93
C SER A 611 -22.76 -20.46 7.58
N SER A 612 -23.12 -20.34 6.32
CA SER A 612 -24.09 -19.32 5.85
C SER A 612 -25.46 -19.47 6.54
N GLU A 613 -25.82 -20.67 6.99
CA GLU A 613 -27.05 -20.95 7.71
C GLU A 613 -26.98 -20.39 9.14
N ASN A 614 -25.89 -20.65 9.89
CA ASN A 614 -25.67 -20.15 11.23
C ASN A 614 -25.59 -18.62 11.23
N ILE A 615 -24.89 -18.02 10.26
CA ILE A 615 -24.77 -16.55 10.13
C ILE A 615 -26.14 -15.92 9.87
N LYS A 616 -26.96 -16.49 8.99
CA LYS A 616 -28.33 -16.01 8.76
C LYS A 616 -29.25 -16.16 9.97
N ALA A 617 -29.11 -17.27 10.70
CA ALA A 617 -29.89 -17.49 11.91
C ALA A 617 -29.47 -16.50 13.03
N LEU A 618 -28.17 -16.22 13.15
CA LEU A 618 -27.63 -15.22 14.04
C LEU A 618 -28.16 -13.81 13.67
N ASP A 619 -28.08 -13.43 12.40
CA ASP A 619 -28.58 -12.16 11.88
C ASP A 619 -30.08 -11.96 12.17
N ASN A 620 -30.89 -13.00 11.99
CA ASN A 620 -32.32 -12.97 12.29
C ASN A 620 -32.61 -12.83 13.81
N ALA A 621 -31.77 -13.42 14.66
CA ALA A 621 -31.91 -13.28 16.11
C ALA A 621 -31.53 -11.87 16.58
N ILE A 622 -30.43 -11.32 16.01
CA ILE A 622 -29.99 -9.96 16.31
C ILE A 622 -31.07 -8.95 15.89
N LYS A 623 -31.62 -9.04 14.69
CA LYS A 623 -32.64 -8.12 14.16
C LYS A 623 -33.89 -8.00 15.04
N LYS A 624 -34.20 -9.02 15.81
CA LYS A 624 -35.35 -8.97 16.73
C LYS A 624 -35.11 -8.09 17.97
N HIS A 625 -33.87 -7.95 18.38
CA HIS A 625 -33.44 -7.28 19.61
C HIS A 625 -32.58 -6.03 19.35
N TYR A 626 -32.23 -5.79 18.09
CA TYR A 626 -31.47 -4.62 17.69
C TYR A 626 -32.40 -3.42 17.56
N HIS A 627 -32.20 -2.41 18.40
CA HIS A 627 -33.05 -1.23 18.51
C HIS A 627 -32.35 0.06 18.11
N SER A 628 -31.24 -0.04 17.40
CA SER A 628 -30.53 1.12 16.83
C SER A 628 -30.95 1.35 15.39
N ASP A 629 -31.15 2.61 15.01
CA ASP A 629 -31.43 3.00 13.63
C ASP A 629 -30.22 2.87 12.75
N SER A 630 -29.01 2.66 13.32
CA SER A 630 -27.77 2.41 12.58
C SER A 630 -27.65 0.95 12.14
N GLU A 631 -27.22 0.73 10.89
CA GLU A 631 -26.95 -0.62 10.37
C GLU A 631 -25.74 -1.24 11.08
N TYR A 632 -25.87 -2.48 11.55
CA TYR A 632 -24.76 -3.28 12.00
C TYR A 632 -24.20 -4.17 10.88
N THR A 633 -22.96 -4.55 11.00
CA THR A 633 -22.31 -5.45 10.05
C THR A 633 -21.74 -6.66 10.78
N LEU A 634 -22.15 -7.86 10.36
CA LEU A 634 -21.54 -9.10 10.83
C LEU A 634 -20.30 -9.42 10.02
N LEU A 635 -19.15 -9.43 10.67
CA LEU A 635 -17.86 -9.73 10.04
C LEU A 635 -17.20 -10.92 10.73
N SER A 636 -16.57 -11.79 9.99
CA SER A 636 -15.67 -12.77 10.58
C SER A 636 -14.48 -12.04 11.23
N TYR A 637 -14.08 -12.42 12.43
CA TYR A 637 -12.89 -11.87 13.07
C TYR A 637 -11.64 -12.11 12.20
N ALA A 638 -11.57 -13.25 11.52
CA ALA A 638 -10.48 -13.55 10.58
C ALA A 638 -10.44 -12.55 9.42
N ASP A 639 -11.59 -12.11 8.87
CA ASP A 639 -11.63 -11.09 7.83
C ASP A 639 -11.21 -9.71 8.39
N LYS A 640 -11.54 -9.43 9.65
CA LYS A 640 -11.10 -8.20 10.33
C LYS A 640 -9.59 -8.20 10.55
N VAL A 641 -9.00 -9.31 10.99
CA VAL A 641 -7.54 -9.49 11.06
C VAL A 641 -6.93 -9.30 9.67
N LYS A 642 -7.49 -9.93 8.65
CA LYS A 642 -7.00 -9.82 7.29
C LYS A 642 -7.03 -8.37 6.77
N SER A 643 -8.06 -7.61 7.10
CA SER A 643 -8.19 -6.21 6.66
C SER A 643 -7.08 -5.30 7.20
N GLN A 644 -6.49 -5.60 8.34
CA GLN A 644 -5.35 -4.88 8.91
C GLN A 644 -4.05 -5.09 8.10
N PHE A 645 -3.99 -6.19 7.34
CA PHE A 645 -2.82 -6.54 6.54
C PHE A 645 -3.07 -6.42 5.04
N THR A 646 -4.12 -5.69 4.64
CA THR A 646 -4.51 -5.52 3.23
C THR A 646 -3.33 -5.04 2.38
N TYR A 647 -2.49 -4.14 2.91
CA TYR A 647 -1.32 -3.64 2.20
C TYR A 647 -0.31 -4.75 1.80
N ARG A 648 -0.19 -5.84 2.59
CA ARG A 648 0.65 -7.00 2.24
C ARG A 648 0.06 -7.80 1.09
N ASP A 649 -1.26 -7.95 1.09
CA ASP A 649 -1.99 -8.60 0.00
C ASP A 649 -1.92 -7.75 -1.28
N ASP A 650 -2.05 -6.44 -1.17
CA ASP A 650 -1.92 -5.51 -2.29
C ASP A 650 -0.50 -5.52 -2.87
N MET A 651 0.53 -5.49 -2.01
CA MET A 651 1.91 -5.63 -2.44
C MET A 651 2.14 -6.95 -3.18
N ARG A 652 1.69 -8.09 -2.62
CA ARG A 652 1.76 -9.40 -3.27
C ARG A 652 1.04 -9.41 -4.61
N ASN A 653 -0.17 -8.87 -4.71
CA ASN A 653 -0.98 -8.85 -5.92
C ASN A 653 -0.33 -7.97 -7.00
N ASN A 654 0.19 -6.81 -6.63
CA ASN A 654 0.92 -5.93 -7.53
C ASN A 654 2.18 -6.62 -8.08
N VAL A 655 2.98 -7.23 -7.21
CA VAL A 655 4.17 -7.98 -7.60
C VAL A 655 3.82 -9.20 -8.45
N LEU A 656 2.68 -9.86 -8.21
CA LEU A 656 2.18 -10.96 -9.03
C LEU A 656 1.92 -10.51 -10.48
N VAL A 657 1.21 -9.41 -10.67
CA VAL A 657 0.93 -8.87 -12.00
C VAL A 657 2.23 -8.50 -12.72
N ILE A 658 3.13 -7.79 -12.04
CA ILE A 658 4.44 -7.42 -12.57
C ILE A 658 5.24 -8.67 -12.97
N SER A 659 5.26 -9.70 -12.13
CA SER A 659 5.97 -10.95 -12.36
C SER A 659 5.43 -11.70 -13.58
N LEU A 660 4.11 -11.82 -13.69
CA LEU A 660 3.47 -12.47 -14.83
C LEU A 660 3.77 -11.76 -16.15
N VAL A 661 3.64 -10.44 -16.18
CA VAL A 661 3.93 -9.65 -17.38
C VAL A 661 5.42 -9.73 -17.74
N THR A 662 6.31 -9.57 -16.77
CA THR A 662 7.77 -9.65 -16.97
C THR A 662 8.16 -11.03 -17.47
N LEU A 663 7.57 -12.10 -16.92
CA LEU A 663 7.77 -13.47 -17.36
C LEU A 663 7.31 -13.66 -18.81
N LEU A 664 6.11 -13.21 -19.16
CA LEU A 664 5.57 -13.30 -20.53
C LEU A 664 6.47 -12.58 -21.53
N ILE A 665 6.93 -11.38 -21.21
CA ILE A 665 7.86 -10.62 -22.08
C ILE A 665 9.18 -11.39 -22.25
N SER A 666 9.71 -11.95 -21.15
CA SER A 666 10.94 -12.77 -21.20
C SER A 666 10.78 -14.02 -22.04
N LEU A 667 9.62 -14.68 -21.96
CA LEU A 667 9.30 -15.85 -22.80
C LEU A 667 9.27 -15.48 -24.29
N ILE A 668 8.63 -14.37 -24.63
CA ILE A 668 8.61 -13.84 -26.00
C ILE A 668 10.03 -13.57 -26.50
N GLY A 669 10.86 -12.95 -25.67
CA GLY A 669 12.26 -12.66 -26.01
C GLY A 669 13.11 -13.92 -26.21
N LEU A 670 12.98 -14.87 -25.31
CA LEU A 670 13.69 -16.15 -25.40
C LEU A 670 13.30 -16.94 -26.63
N VAL A 671 12.00 -17.00 -26.93
CA VAL A 671 11.49 -17.62 -28.16
C VAL A 671 12.08 -16.99 -29.43
N GLY A 672 12.12 -15.65 -29.46
CA GLY A 672 12.72 -14.91 -30.57
C GLY A 672 14.25 -15.12 -30.68
N TYR A 673 14.95 -15.12 -29.55
CA TYR A 673 16.39 -15.38 -29.49
C TYR A 673 16.72 -16.79 -29.99
N LEU A 674 16.02 -17.80 -29.47
CA LEU A 674 16.22 -19.20 -29.89
C LEU A 674 15.92 -19.41 -31.37
N GLY A 675 14.80 -18.84 -31.86
CA GLY A 675 14.47 -18.93 -33.29
C GLY A 675 15.54 -18.38 -34.18
N ASN A 676 16.15 -17.26 -33.81
CA ASN A 676 17.25 -16.65 -34.57
C ASN A 676 18.57 -17.44 -34.44
N GLU A 677 18.91 -17.94 -33.26
CA GLU A 677 20.12 -18.76 -33.05
C GLU A 677 20.02 -20.08 -33.81
N MET A 678 18.83 -20.67 -33.83
CA MET A 678 18.58 -21.87 -34.65
C MET A 678 18.72 -21.62 -36.15
N SER A 679 18.16 -20.51 -36.65
CA SER A 679 18.30 -20.13 -38.06
C SER A 679 19.75 -19.90 -38.43
N ARG A 680 20.55 -19.32 -37.54
CA ARG A 680 21.99 -19.08 -37.75
C ARG A 680 22.78 -20.39 -37.83
N ARG A 681 22.47 -21.36 -36.96
CA ARG A 681 23.17 -22.65 -36.87
C ARG A 681 22.54 -23.74 -37.76
N ARG A 682 21.59 -23.39 -38.61
CA ARG A 682 20.81 -24.35 -39.40
C ARG A 682 21.67 -25.27 -40.26
N LYS A 683 22.72 -24.70 -40.94
CA LYS A 683 23.66 -25.48 -41.72
C LYS A 683 24.52 -26.41 -40.84
N GLU A 684 25.02 -25.92 -39.70
CA GLU A 684 25.80 -26.72 -38.75
C GLU A 684 24.96 -27.91 -38.22
N ILE A 685 23.71 -27.64 -37.84
CA ILE A 685 22.76 -28.67 -37.38
C ILE A 685 22.48 -29.69 -38.49
N ALA A 686 22.26 -29.24 -39.72
CA ALA A 686 22.01 -30.11 -40.86
C ALA A 686 23.22 -31.02 -41.17
N ILE A 687 24.44 -30.48 -41.21
CA ILE A 687 25.68 -31.25 -41.45
C ILE A 687 25.86 -32.30 -40.35
N ARG A 688 25.67 -31.94 -39.07
CA ARG A 688 25.79 -32.88 -37.96
C ARG A 688 24.73 -34.01 -38.04
N LYS A 689 23.50 -33.67 -38.45
CA LYS A 689 22.45 -34.66 -38.64
C LYS A 689 22.75 -35.64 -39.80
N VAL A 690 23.26 -35.11 -40.92
CA VAL A 690 23.71 -35.98 -42.02
C VAL A 690 24.83 -36.91 -41.55
N ASN A 691 25.68 -36.46 -40.62
CA ASN A 691 26.72 -37.25 -39.99
C ASN A 691 26.24 -38.13 -38.82
N GLY A 692 24.93 -38.30 -38.64
CA GLY A 692 24.37 -39.23 -37.68
C GLY A 692 24.06 -38.66 -36.28
N ALA A 693 24.18 -37.34 -36.06
CA ALA A 693 23.85 -36.76 -34.75
C ALA A 693 22.37 -36.89 -34.42
N THR A 694 22.05 -37.36 -33.19
CA THR A 694 20.70 -37.46 -32.69
C THR A 694 20.10 -36.10 -32.30
N SER A 695 18.78 -35.99 -32.27
CA SER A 695 18.11 -34.76 -31.85
C SER A 695 18.49 -34.34 -30.41
N VAL A 696 18.78 -35.32 -29.55
CA VAL A 696 19.23 -35.07 -28.16
C VAL A 696 20.64 -34.45 -28.13
N GLN A 697 21.56 -34.90 -28.98
CA GLN A 697 22.91 -34.33 -29.06
C GLN A 697 22.89 -32.87 -29.56
N VAL A 698 21.99 -32.56 -30.50
CA VAL A 698 21.78 -31.18 -30.96
C VAL A 698 21.19 -30.32 -29.83
N LEU A 699 20.23 -30.87 -29.09
CA LEU A 699 19.62 -30.18 -27.91
C LEU A 699 20.66 -29.89 -26.83
N SER A 700 21.52 -30.88 -26.49
CA SER A 700 22.53 -30.73 -25.44
C SER A 700 23.60 -29.67 -25.82
N LEU A 701 24.02 -29.64 -27.06
CA LEU A 701 25.00 -28.63 -27.53
C LEU A 701 24.45 -27.21 -27.43
N LEU A 702 23.19 -26.99 -27.82
CA LEU A 702 22.56 -25.68 -27.74
C LEU A 702 22.23 -25.30 -26.30
N GLY A 703 21.78 -26.27 -25.50
CA GLY A 703 21.48 -26.10 -24.10
C GLY A 703 22.69 -25.69 -23.27
N LEU A 704 23.82 -26.41 -23.41
CA LEU A 704 25.03 -26.09 -22.66
C LEU A 704 25.55 -24.67 -22.94
N ASN A 705 25.51 -24.23 -24.20
CA ASN A 705 25.93 -22.87 -24.56
C ASN A 705 25.01 -21.77 -23.93
N LEU A 706 23.74 -22.09 -23.69
CA LEU A 706 22.81 -21.18 -23.05
C LEU A 706 22.94 -21.19 -21.52
N LEU A 707 23.20 -22.35 -20.92
CA LEU A 707 23.39 -22.49 -19.48
C LEU A 707 24.53 -21.61 -18.95
N TRP A 708 25.61 -21.40 -19.72
CA TRP A 708 26.68 -20.46 -19.37
C TRP A 708 26.24 -19.01 -19.24
N VAL A 709 25.07 -18.63 -19.78
CA VAL A 709 24.49 -17.30 -19.65
C VAL A 709 23.36 -17.32 -18.61
N ILE A 710 22.51 -18.36 -18.63
CA ILE A 710 21.30 -18.44 -17.82
C ILE A 710 21.64 -18.67 -16.34
N VAL A 711 22.59 -19.57 -16.02
CA VAL A 711 22.92 -19.88 -14.63
C VAL A 711 23.48 -18.66 -13.89
N PRO A 712 24.49 -17.94 -14.41
CA PRO A 712 24.95 -16.70 -13.76
C PRO A 712 23.85 -15.63 -13.67
N ALA A 713 22.96 -15.54 -14.68
CA ALA A 713 21.85 -14.60 -14.66
C ALA A 713 20.85 -14.92 -13.53
N ILE A 714 20.51 -16.20 -13.37
CA ILE A 714 19.63 -16.65 -12.25
C ILE A 714 20.27 -16.34 -10.91
N ILE A 715 21.57 -16.63 -10.74
CA ILE A 715 22.28 -16.32 -9.47
C ILE A 715 22.22 -14.82 -9.18
N THR A 716 22.50 -13.97 -10.19
CA THR A 716 22.43 -12.51 -10.05
C THR A 716 21.00 -12.06 -9.69
N GLY A 717 19.99 -12.64 -10.33
CA GLY A 717 18.58 -12.35 -10.03
C GLY A 717 18.19 -12.75 -8.63
N VAL A 718 18.65 -13.91 -8.14
CA VAL A 718 18.44 -14.35 -6.75
C VAL A 718 19.09 -13.40 -5.76
N VAL A 719 20.34 -12.96 -6.00
CA VAL A 719 21.03 -11.99 -5.14
C VAL A 719 20.22 -10.67 -5.05
N GLY A 720 19.72 -10.18 -6.20
CA GLY A 720 18.85 -9.01 -6.22
C GLY A 720 17.53 -9.21 -5.44
N ALA A 721 16.93 -10.39 -5.54
CA ALA A 721 15.72 -10.73 -4.81
C ALA A 721 15.96 -10.87 -3.29
N VAL A 722 17.11 -11.40 -2.87
CA VAL A 722 17.51 -11.46 -1.44
C VAL A 722 17.65 -10.04 -0.90
N TRP A 723 18.35 -9.17 -1.61
CA TRP A 723 18.48 -7.76 -1.20
C TRP A 723 17.12 -7.06 -1.07
N GLY A 724 16.26 -7.19 -2.09
CA GLY A 724 14.90 -6.64 -2.05
C GLY A 724 14.04 -7.24 -0.95
N GLY A 725 14.17 -8.54 -0.71
CA GLY A 725 13.46 -9.28 0.34
C GLY A 725 13.86 -8.83 1.75
N LEU A 726 15.15 -8.58 2.00
CA LEU A 726 15.64 -8.04 3.27
C LEU A 726 15.05 -6.65 3.52
N ARG A 727 15.09 -5.75 2.54
CA ARG A 727 14.48 -4.42 2.65
C ARG A 727 12.95 -4.47 2.87
N TYR A 728 12.30 -5.45 2.26
CA TYR A 728 10.86 -5.66 2.47
C TYR A 728 10.56 -6.16 3.89
N ILE A 729 11.38 -7.06 4.45
CA ILE A 729 11.23 -7.52 5.85
C ILE A 729 11.52 -6.38 6.83
N ASP A 730 12.59 -5.62 6.61
CA ASP A 730 12.91 -4.45 7.45
C ASP A 730 11.72 -3.46 7.50
N MET A 731 11.01 -3.27 6.38
CA MET A 731 9.81 -2.43 6.30
C MET A 731 8.62 -3.01 7.08
N LEU A 732 8.50 -4.34 7.15
CA LEU A 732 7.36 -4.98 7.83
C LEU A 732 7.43 -4.88 9.36
N GLU A 733 8.61 -4.62 9.93
CA GLU A 733 8.94 -4.47 11.35
C GLU A 733 8.46 -5.62 12.24
N THR A 734 7.18 -5.98 12.13
CA THR A 734 6.52 -6.97 12.99
C THR A 734 5.83 -8.06 12.15
N MET A 735 5.54 -9.20 12.79
CA MET A 735 4.86 -10.35 12.18
C MET A 735 5.45 -10.78 10.84
N CYS A 736 6.76 -10.82 10.73
CA CYS A 736 7.46 -11.29 9.54
C CYS A 736 8.20 -12.61 9.79
N GLU A 737 8.22 -13.46 8.77
CA GLU A 737 9.00 -14.68 8.75
C GLU A 737 10.39 -14.40 8.14
N PRO A 738 11.48 -14.93 8.71
CA PRO A 738 12.79 -14.83 8.07
C PRO A 738 12.78 -15.38 6.65
N LEU A 739 13.64 -14.81 5.79
CA LEU A 739 13.75 -15.25 4.40
C LEU A 739 14.12 -16.74 4.33
N ALA A 740 13.21 -17.54 3.83
CA ALA A 740 13.43 -18.95 3.65
C ALA A 740 14.20 -19.25 2.36
N SER A 741 15.31 -19.99 2.45
CA SER A 741 16.13 -20.33 1.27
C SER A 741 15.34 -21.08 0.18
N TRP A 742 14.32 -21.86 0.56
CA TRP A 742 13.50 -22.60 -0.39
C TRP A 742 12.71 -21.72 -1.34
N THR A 743 12.32 -20.49 -0.94
CA THR A 743 11.61 -19.53 -1.82
C THR A 743 12.46 -19.14 -3.02
N PHE A 744 13.76 -18.92 -2.80
CA PHE A 744 14.70 -18.57 -3.86
C PHE A 744 15.02 -19.77 -4.75
N ILE A 745 15.17 -20.96 -4.17
CA ILE A 745 15.38 -22.21 -4.92
C ILE A 745 14.16 -22.50 -5.80
N LEU A 746 12.96 -22.35 -5.28
CA LEU A 746 11.72 -22.56 -6.01
C LEU A 746 11.59 -21.52 -7.15
N GLY A 747 11.81 -20.24 -6.88
CA GLY A 747 11.74 -19.18 -7.89
C GLY A 747 12.75 -19.38 -9.03
N ALA A 748 14.01 -19.66 -8.68
CA ALA A 748 15.04 -20.00 -9.63
C ALA A 748 14.68 -21.26 -10.45
N GLY A 749 14.14 -22.29 -9.78
CA GLY A 749 13.69 -23.53 -10.40
C GLY A 749 12.54 -23.32 -11.39
N ILE A 750 11.56 -22.47 -11.05
CA ILE A 750 10.43 -22.10 -11.95
C ILE A 750 10.98 -21.45 -13.22
N VAL A 751 11.83 -20.44 -13.09
CA VAL A 751 12.41 -19.73 -14.24
C VAL A 751 13.23 -20.69 -15.09
N LEU A 752 14.08 -21.51 -14.48
CA LEU A 752 14.91 -22.51 -15.18
C LEU A 752 14.04 -23.54 -15.91
N LEU A 753 12.99 -24.07 -15.27
CA LEU A 753 12.06 -25.03 -15.87
C LEU A 753 11.37 -24.44 -17.09
N ILE A 754 10.87 -23.22 -17.00
CA ILE A 754 10.20 -22.54 -18.09
C ILE A 754 11.15 -22.36 -19.27
N ILE A 755 12.37 -21.88 -19.02
CA ILE A 755 13.42 -21.71 -20.03
C ILE A 755 13.74 -23.06 -20.69
N TYR A 756 13.87 -24.13 -19.88
CA TYR A 756 14.16 -25.48 -20.38
C TYR A 756 13.04 -26.01 -21.28
N VAL A 757 11.75 -25.85 -20.87
CA VAL A 757 10.60 -26.27 -21.67
C VAL A 757 10.61 -25.58 -23.04
N ILE A 758 10.82 -24.27 -23.08
CA ILE A 758 10.89 -23.52 -24.34
C ILE A 758 12.05 -23.99 -25.21
N LEU A 759 13.21 -24.19 -24.61
CA LEU A 759 14.38 -24.72 -25.30
C LEU A 759 14.05 -26.07 -25.96
N VAL A 760 13.50 -27.00 -25.20
CA VAL A 760 13.13 -28.34 -25.72
C VAL A 760 12.12 -28.22 -26.86
N VAL A 761 11.00 -27.51 -26.67
CA VAL A 761 9.94 -27.38 -27.68
C VAL A 761 10.47 -26.78 -28.99
N ARG A 762 11.27 -25.74 -28.91
CA ARG A 762 11.84 -25.05 -30.09
C ARG A 762 12.91 -25.88 -30.77
N THR A 763 13.81 -26.49 -30.02
CA THR A 763 14.88 -27.31 -30.56
C THR A 763 14.37 -28.60 -31.17
N TRP A 764 13.39 -29.24 -30.51
CA TRP A 764 12.78 -30.47 -30.99
C TRP A 764 12.14 -30.29 -32.39
N LYS A 765 11.40 -29.19 -32.58
CA LYS A 765 10.79 -28.87 -33.88
C LYS A 765 11.86 -28.71 -34.99
N THR A 766 12.98 -28.05 -34.68
CA THR A 766 14.06 -27.85 -35.67
C THR A 766 14.89 -29.12 -35.84
N ALA A 767 15.13 -29.85 -34.75
CA ALA A 767 15.91 -31.09 -34.81
C ALA A 767 15.19 -32.22 -35.59
N ASN A 768 13.84 -32.19 -35.67
CA ASN A 768 13.08 -33.17 -36.44
C ASN A 768 12.73 -32.71 -37.86
N SER A 769 13.12 -31.50 -38.29
CA SER A 769 12.92 -31.08 -39.67
C SER A 769 13.88 -31.78 -40.62
N ASN A 770 13.48 -31.95 -41.90
CA ASN A 770 14.23 -32.67 -42.91
C ASN A 770 15.57 -31.96 -43.20
N PRO A 771 16.72 -32.64 -43.09
CA PRO A 771 18.05 -32.03 -43.35
C PRO A 771 18.18 -31.46 -44.76
N ILE A 772 17.53 -32.08 -45.77
CA ILE A 772 17.58 -31.65 -47.17
C ILE A 772 16.89 -30.29 -47.36
N GLU A 773 15.76 -30.03 -46.67
CA GLU A 773 15.10 -28.73 -46.70
C GLU A 773 15.86 -27.67 -45.95
N MET A 774 16.64 -28.07 -44.94
CA MET A 774 17.51 -27.15 -44.19
C MET A 774 18.70 -26.62 -45.03
N ILE A 775 19.17 -27.38 -46.02
CA ILE A 775 20.30 -27.01 -46.88
C ILE A 775 19.81 -26.29 -48.15
N LYS A 776 18.63 -26.64 -48.70
CA LYS A 776 18.09 -26.13 -49.98
C LYS A 776 17.53 -24.68 -49.93
N ILE A 777 17.32 -24.10 -48.75
CA ILE A 777 16.81 -22.71 -48.65
C ILE A 777 17.99 -21.74 -48.80
N GLU A 778 18.36 -21.42 -50.00
CA GLU A 778 19.16 -20.26 -50.41
C GLU A 778 18.27 -19.10 -50.87
#